data_ddd2d314fbc9f37b9e6903d83ab9beb7
#
_entry.id   ddd2d314fbc9f37b9e6903d83ab9beb7
#
_cell.length_a   1.000
_cell.length_b   1.000
_cell.length_c   1.000
_cell.angle_alpha   90.00
_cell.angle_beta   90.00
_cell.angle_gamma   90.00
#
_symmetry.space_group_name_H-M   'P 1'
#
loop_
_entity.id
_entity.type
_entity.pdbx_description
1 polymer ?
#
loop_
_entity_poly.entity_id
_entity_poly.type
_entity_poly.pdbx_seq_one_letter_code
_entity_poly.pdbx_strand_id
1 'polypeptide(L)'
;MIPRLESRESVSSEICNFFEALLGCGFEGEIAGDDATRAVLSTDNSIYQITPAAAVFPKNHQDLIRLVRAAHDLPGIEIYPRGGGTGTNAQSLGKGVVVDTSRHMNQVLEVNIEERWARVQCGVVKDHLNSMIRDQGLFFAPDLSTSNRATIGGMINTDASGQGSVKYGKTRDHVLEIKSVLLTGETFDTRVLSDVALDALPETSTEGRIGRVLRQLHDDHRDTIESTFPRLNRCLTGYDLKHIRNDSGDIDLNSVVCGSEGTLALISEAKISLEKLPTEVALFAVQYGSFMDALLDARELMSHGATSIETIDSKVLNLAMKDFVWDNVKAYFPESKKVLAGINLVEFTDFDADRLHVKIATFSQYLDQIAASGGHSFAHAIAYGSTQVNQIWTMRKRAVGLLGGVASSKKPVAFVEDTCVPPENLASFIGEFRDLLDHHELEYGMFGHVDAGVLHVRPALDLKDPKSLYLIREITDRVVDLTYKYHGLLWGEHGKGVRSEYAPLFFGQLYPTVCAVKALFDPENRLNPGKIAGPTPETSLLKIDEVPLRGQRDSLVTDELAISAGTAMTCNGNGACHNYDLDDRMCPSWKATRDRRQTPKGRAGLMREWVTRLSEADVRSLPSQSVFVQLITYPAKLVRTLQKNSGAYDFSHEVHEAMAGCLACKSCTGQCPIKVSVPTFRSQFLHAYYSRYARPLKDWIVGTLEYILPVAAQIPRVYNGVVNSSIGRTIFSWCGLVDSPELSGIDPHRAIADAGFRLASPSYLKELKESSPERFAKQVVVVQDAFTSYFETALVVDVFKVLDRLGFEPTLMPFRPNGKPLHVHGFLKWFASVGQKNAEHLWIIDKLGIPLIGVDPSMTLTYQSEYKESGIEVPNVMLMQDFLARSLKAEEISPSPSTKQYKLFAHCTEATNASESVKSWQKVFALIGQRLEIENVGCCGMAGTYGHEVAQYETSKIIYSQSWEPKIEMDIQTEILATGYSCRSQVKRFSDKLVKHPISALSEVLACA
;
A
#
# COMPACT_ATOMS: atom_id res chain seq x y z
N MET A 1 9.22 -32.37 8.30
CA MET A 1 10.33 -31.43 8.22
C MET A 1 10.40 -30.95 6.78
N ILE A 2 10.52 -29.65 6.51
CA ILE A 2 10.66 -29.12 5.14
C ILE A 2 11.99 -29.56 4.52
N PRO A 3 12.07 -29.74 3.18
CA PRO A 3 13.33 -29.98 2.47
C PRO A 3 14.20 -28.73 2.44
N ARG A 4 15.45 -28.84 1.99
CA ARG A 4 16.28 -27.74 1.54
C ARG A 4 15.83 -27.34 0.14
N LEU A 5 15.70 -26.05 -0.09
CA LEU A 5 15.29 -25.54 -1.40
C LEU A 5 16.50 -24.92 -2.11
N GLU A 6 16.92 -25.57 -3.19
CA GLU A 6 18.06 -25.10 -3.99
C GLU A 6 17.67 -23.83 -4.79
N SER A 7 18.68 -23.09 -5.26
CA SER A 7 18.45 -22.00 -6.21
C SER A 7 17.87 -22.56 -7.51
N ARG A 8 16.89 -21.88 -8.11
CA ARG A 8 16.31 -22.31 -9.40
C ARG A 8 17.29 -22.19 -10.55
N GLU A 9 18.02 -21.09 -10.56
CA GLU A 9 18.99 -20.75 -11.60
C GLU A 9 20.17 -20.06 -10.93
N SER A 10 21.37 -20.59 -11.16
CA SER A 10 22.56 -19.84 -10.84
C SER A 10 22.62 -18.57 -11.70
N VAL A 11 23.09 -17.48 -11.13
CA VAL A 11 23.37 -16.29 -11.90
C VAL A 11 24.30 -16.65 -13.05
N SER A 12 23.95 -16.30 -14.30
CA SER A 12 24.75 -16.67 -15.47
C SER A 12 26.17 -16.05 -15.39
N SER A 13 27.13 -16.67 -16.07
CA SER A 13 28.50 -16.13 -16.11
C SER A 13 28.52 -14.69 -16.68
N GLU A 14 27.62 -14.38 -17.62
CA GLU A 14 27.50 -13.05 -18.20
C GLU A 14 27.03 -12.01 -17.19
N ILE A 15 26.06 -12.34 -16.33
CA ILE A 15 25.63 -11.48 -15.23
C ILE A 15 26.72 -11.34 -14.16
N CYS A 16 27.49 -12.41 -13.88
CA CYS A 16 28.64 -12.30 -12.97
C CYS A 16 29.70 -11.34 -13.54
N ASN A 17 30.02 -11.45 -14.82
CA ASN A 17 30.95 -10.53 -15.51
C ASN A 17 30.42 -9.09 -15.48
N PHE A 18 29.14 -8.91 -15.67
CA PHE A 18 28.50 -7.58 -15.54
C PHE A 18 28.63 -7.02 -14.12
N PHE A 19 28.43 -7.83 -13.08
CA PHE A 19 28.60 -7.38 -11.70
C PHE A 19 30.06 -6.99 -11.39
N GLU A 20 31.02 -7.77 -11.88
CA GLU A 20 32.45 -7.44 -11.74
C GLU A 20 32.81 -6.14 -12.46
N ALA A 21 32.35 -5.96 -13.70
CA ALA A 21 32.55 -4.73 -14.46
C ALA A 21 31.90 -3.51 -13.77
N LEU A 22 30.70 -3.69 -13.23
CA LEU A 22 29.96 -2.63 -12.53
C LEU A 22 30.68 -2.18 -11.25
N LEU A 23 31.16 -3.13 -10.45
CA LEU A 23 31.98 -2.86 -9.27
C LEU A 23 33.32 -2.22 -9.65
N GLY A 24 33.95 -2.70 -10.74
CA GLY A 24 35.21 -2.13 -11.27
C GLY A 24 35.04 -0.68 -11.75
N CYS A 25 33.86 -0.29 -12.24
CA CYS A 25 33.55 1.11 -12.59
C CYS A 25 33.24 2.01 -11.38
N GLY A 26 33.28 1.47 -10.15
CA GLY A 26 33.01 2.23 -8.92
C GLY A 26 31.55 2.53 -8.67
N PHE A 27 30.65 1.64 -9.05
CA PHE A 27 29.23 1.74 -8.76
C PHE A 27 28.98 1.80 -7.25
N GLU A 28 28.22 2.80 -6.80
CA GLU A 28 27.95 3.05 -5.38
C GLU A 28 26.62 2.46 -4.90
N GLY A 29 25.77 2.05 -5.84
CA GLY A 29 24.48 1.48 -5.56
C GLY A 29 24.54 0.04 -5.06
N GLU A 30 23.40 -0.62 -4.98
CA GLU A 30 23.29 -2.02 -4.58
C GLU A 30 23.11 -2.93 -5.79
N ILE A 31 23.66 -4.14 -5.70
CA ILE A 31 23.59 -5.19 -6.70
C ILE A 31 22.95 -6.42 -6.07
N ALA A 32 21.99 -7.04 -6.73
CA ALA A 32 21.29 -8.21 -6.22
C ALA A 32 21.05 -9.27 -7.31
N GLY A 33 21.53 -10.48 -7.06
CA GLY A 33 21.27 -11.66 -7.87
C GLY A 33 20.55 -12.77 -7.09
N ASP A 34 20.15 -12.49 -5.84
CA ASP A 34 19.47 -13.46 -4.98
C ASP A 34 18.06 -13.79 -5.48
N ASP A 35 17.61 -15.00 -5.21
CA ASP A 35 16.33 -15.53 -5.69
C ASP A 35 15.14 -14.74 -5.11
N ALA A 36 15.24 -14.23 -3.86
CA ALA A 36 14.15 -13.47 -3.25
C ALA A 36 13.96 -12.11 -3.94
N THR A 37 15.03 -11.39 -4.25
CA THR A 37 14.96 -10.13 -4.99
C THR A 37 14.39 -10.35 -6.39
N ARG A 38 14.89 -11.37 -7.12
CA ARG A 38 14.40 -11.75 -8.45
C ARG A 38 12.91 -12.12 -8.42
N ALA A 39 12.48 -12.91 -7.43
CA ALA A 39 11.08 -13.30 -7.26
C ALA A 39 10.16 -12.10 -6.96
N VAL A 40 10.59 -11.17 -6.13
CA VAL A 40 9.80 -9.96 -5.79
C VAL A 40 9.69 -9.01 -6.98
N LEU A 41 10.76 -8.87 -7.77
CA LEU A 41 10.79 -8.00 -8.95
C LEU A 41 10.16 -8.64 -10.18
N SER A 42 9.85 -9.94 -10.15
CA SER A 42 9.19 -10.66 -11.24
C SER A 42 7.76 -10.21 -11.51
N THR A 43 7.17 -9.42 -10.61
CA THR A 43 5.79 -8.94 -10.71
C THR A 43 5.69 -7.43 -10.54
N ASP A 44 4.79 -6.80 -11.27
CA ASP A 44 4.35 -5.42 -11.07
C ASP A 44 2.85 -5.35 -10.75
N ASN A 45 2.11 -4.34 -11.20
CA ASN A 45 0.66 -4.28 -11.01
C ASN A 45 -0.13 -5.01 -12.10
N SER A 46 0.55 -5.54 -13.13
CA SER A 46 -0.06 -6.30 -14.21
C SER A 46 -0.44 -7.73 -13.80
N ILE A 47 -1.10 -8.43 -14.70
CA ILE A 47 -1.39 -9.87 -14.59
C ILE A 47 -0.20 -10.76 -14.93
N TYR A 48 0.90 -10.19 -15.41
CA TYR A 48 2.07 -10.90 -15.93
C TYR A 48 3.14 -11.14 -14.87
N GLN A 49 4.00 -12.12 -15.15
CA GLN A 49 5.16 -12.45 -14.32
C GLN A 49 6.36 -12.82 -15.19
N ILE A 50 7.45 -12.03 -15.07
CA ILE A 50 8.73 -12.29 -15.75
C ILE A 50 9.83 -12.20 -14.72
N THR A 51 10.56 -13.29 -14.48
CA THR A 51 11.66 -13.32 -13.51
C THR A 51 12.91 -12.68 -14.14
N PRO A 52 13.46 -11.60 -13.55
CA PRO A 52 14.67 -11.00 -14.06
C PRO A 52 15.91 -11.84 -13.72
N ALA A 53 16.98 -11.66 -14.50
CA ALA A 53 18.26 -12.29 -14.24
C ALA A 53 18.94 -11.71 -12.98
N ALA A 54 18.82 -10.39 -12.78
CA ALA A 54 19.39 -9.67 -11.66
C ALA A 54 18.67 -8.32 -11.44
N ALA A 55 19.07 -7.61 -10.38
CA ALA A 55 18.62 -6.25 -10.14
C ALA A 55 19.78 -5.36 -9.66
N VAL A 56 19.72 -4.07 -9.99
CA VAL A 56 20.61 -3.04 -9.49
C VAL A 56 19.83 -1.84 -9.00
N PHE A 57 20.32 -1.15 -7.97
CA PHE A 57 19.67 -0.04 -7.30
C PHE A 57 20.63 1.17 -7.28
N PRO A 58 20.66 2.00 -8.34
CA PRO A 58 21.56 3.14 -8.44
C PRO A 58 21.22 4.21 -7.39
N LYS A 59 22.23 4.93 -6.93
CA LYS A 59 22.09 6.04 -5.96
C LYS A 59 21.96 7.41 -6.61
N ASN A 60 22.54 7.58 -7.80
CA ASN A 60 22.65 8.88 -8.43
C ASN A 60 22.80 8.75 -9.96
N HIS A 61 22.82 9.90 -10.65
CA HIS A 61 23.03 9.97 -12.09
C HIS A 61 24.33 9.28 -12.55
N GLN A 62 25.41 9.44 -11.78
CA GLN A 62 26.71 8.85 -12.13
C GLN A 62 26.67 7.32 -12.09
N ASP A 63 25.89 6.74 -11.19
CA ASP A 63 25.68 5.29 -11.15
C ASP A 63 24.97 4.76 -12.39
N LEU A 64 24.04 5.53 -12.98
CA LEU A 64 23.44 5.15 -14.26
C LEU A 64 24.47 5.16 -15.41
N ILE A 65 25.38 6.14 -15.44
CA ILE A 65 26.48 6.16 -16.42
C ILE A 65 27.41 4.95 -16.22
N ARG A 66 27.78 4.63 -14.98
CA ARG A 66 28.61 3.46 -14.65
C ARG A 66 27.95 2.16 -15.08
N LEU A 67 26.61 2.07 -14.86
CA LEU A 67 25.81 0.90 -15.24
C LEU A 67 25.83 0.64 -16.74
N VAL A 68 25.55 1.66 -17.56
CA VAL A 68 25.52 1.47 -19.02
C VAL A 68 26.91 1.23 -19.59
N ARG A 69 27.96 1.85 -19.00
CA ARG A 69 29.35 1.55 -19.37
C ARG A 69 29.74 0.12 -19.04
N ALA A 70 29.37 -0.39 -17.86
CA ALA A 70 29.63 -1.79 -17.50
C ALA A 70 28.90 -2.79 -18.42
N ALA A 71 27.74 -2.40 -18.96
CA ALA A 71 26.99 -3.21 -19.91
C ALA A 71 27.49 -3.08 -21.35
N HIS A 72 28.32 -2.07 -21.68
CA HIS A 72 28.69 -1.74 -23.08
C HIS A 72 29.33 -2.92 -23.82
N ASP A 73 30.29 -3.58 -23.20
CA ASP A 73 31.03 -4.70 -23.79
C ASP A 73 30.34 -6.07 -23.61
N LEU A 74 29.11 -6.07 -23.06
CA LEU A 74 28.34 -7.28 -22.76
C LEU A 74 26.98 -7.25 -23.50
N PRO A 75 26.94 -7.61 -24.79
CA PRO A 75 25.77 -7.43 -25.65
C PRO A 75 24.53 -8.23 -25.23
N GLY A 76 24.70 -9.30 -24.44
CA GLY A 76 23.61 -10.08 -23.87
C GLY A 76 22.94 -9.43 -22.65
N ILE A 77 23.47 -8.32 -22.14
CA ILE A 77 22.86 -7.62 -21.00
C ILE A 77 21.75 -6.69 -21.49
N GLU A 78 20.52 -7.10 -21.26
CA GLU A 78 19.32 -6.29 -21.43
C GLU A 78 19.00 -5.52 -20.14
N ILE A 79 18.57 -4.26 -20.25
CA ILE A 79 18.31 -3.36 -19.12
C ILE A 79 16.82 -2.99 -19.07
N TYR A 80 16.21 -3.17 -17.90
CA TYR A 80 14.79 -2.92 -17.66
C TYR A 80 14.61 -1.89 -16.54
N PRO A 81 14.37 -0.61 -16.86
CA PRO A 81 14.17 0.42 -15.85
C PRO A 81 12.86 0.21 -15.10
N ARG A 82 12.88 0.50 -13.77
CA ARG A 82 11.73 0.34 -12.89
C ARG A 82 11.64 1.50 -11.90
N GLY A 83 10.47 2.13 -11.87
CA GLY A 83 10.06 3.08 -10.85
C GLY A 83 9.14 2.42 -9.81
N GLY A 84 7.92 2.94 -9.62
CA GLY A 84 6.94 2.41 -8.67
C GLY A 84 6.46 0.97 -8.96
N GLY A 85 6.57 0.49 -10.20
CA GLY A 85 6.00 -0.80 -10.63
C GLY A 85 4.48 -0.81 -10.58
N THR A 86 3.86 0.32 -10.91
CA THR A 86 2.40 0.55 -10.87
C THR A 86 1.71 0.34 -12.21
N GLY A 87 2.46 0.17 -13.29
CA GLY A 87 1.91 -0.09 -14.62
C GLY A 87 1.13 -1.42 -14.68
N THR A 88 0.07 -1.46 -15.49
CA THR A 88 -0.85 -2.61 -15.60
C THR A 88 -0.54 -3.53 -16.77
N ASN A 89 0.45 -3.19 -17.62
CA ASN A 89 0.79 -3.90 -18.85
C ASN A 89 2.23 -4.42 -18.88
N ALA A 90 2.82 -4.73 -17.71
CA ALA A 90 4.18 -5.29 -17.57
C ALA A 90 5.31 -4.37 -18.12
N GLN A 91 5.11 -3.04 -18.11
CA GLN A 91 6.11 -2.08 -18.56
C GLN A 91 7.46 -2.25 -17.88
N SER A 92 7.45 -2.58 -16.58
CA SER A 92 8.65 -2.70 -15.73
C SER A 92 9.16 -4.12 -15.56
N LEU A 93 8.63 -5.10 -16.30
CA LEU A 93 9.05 -6.50 -16.24
C LEU A 93 9.97 -6.86 -17.39
N GLY A 94 10.96 -7.70 -17.14
CA GLY A 94 11.85 -8.22 -18.17
C GLY A 94 12.77 -9.32 -17.66
N LYS A 95 13.44 -10.03 -18.58
CA LYS A 95 14.32 -11.16 -18.28
C LYS A 95 15.74 -10.76 -17.87
N GLY A 96 16.20 -9.58 -18.28
CA GLY A 96 17.56 -9.10 -18.04
C GLY A 96 17.75 -8.46 -16.66
N VAL A 97 18.49 -7.37 -16.61
CA VAL A 97 18.81 -6.64 -15.38
C VAL A 97 17.76 -5.55 -15.11
N VAL A 98 17.05 -5.66 -13.98
CA VAL A 98 16.12 -4.62 -13.53
C VAL A 98 16.90 -3.49 -12.85
N VAL A 99 16.69 -2.25 -13.29
CA VAL A 99 17.26 -1.04 -12.69
C VAL A 99 16.16 -0.34 -11.89
N ASP A 100 16.09 -0.59 -10.59
CA ASP A 100 15.10 0.02 -9.70
C ASP A 100 15.62 1.34 -9.13
N THR A 101 15.14 2.44 -9.67
CA THR A 101 15.52 3.80 -9.27
C THR A 101 14.78 4.30 -8.03
N SER A 102 13.73 3.60 -7.59
CA SER A 102 12.87 4.06 -6.51
C SER A 102 13.49 3.94 -5.11
N ARG A 103 14.51 3.09 -4.93
CA ARG A 103 15.13 2.83 -3.63
C ARG A 103 15.95 4.00 -3.12
N HIS A 104 16.82 4.57 -3.94
CA HIS A 104 17.79 5.59 -3.55
C HIS A 104 17.62 6.93 -4.26
N MET A 105 17.18 6.95 -5.53
CA MET A 105 17.04 8.17 -6.32
C MET A 105 15.71 8.87 -6.07
N ASN A 106 15.45 9.30 -4.85
CA ASN A 106 14.12 9.76 -4.40
C ASN A 106 14.15 11.12 -3.66
N GLN A 107 15.11 11.97 -4.00
CA GLN A 107 15.25 13.30 -3.40
C GLN A 107 14.59 14.38 -4.25
N VAL A 108 13.92 15.33 -3.60
CA VAL A 108 13.52 16.62 -4.17
C VAL A 108 14.75 17.52 -4.07
N LEU A 109 15.30 17.88 -5.22
CA LEU A 109 16.60 18.57 -5.31
C LEU A 109 16.43 20.08 -5.13
N GLU A 110 15.37 20.64 -5.73
CA GLU A 110 15.10 22.07 -5.70
C GLU A 110 13.60 22.34 -5.90
N VAL A 111 13.08 23.37 -5.23
CA VAL A 111 11.72 23.88 -5.45
C VAL A 111 11.79 25.39 -5.61
N ASN A 112 11.34 25.90 -6.76
CA ASN A 112 11.20 27.33 -7.02
C ASN A 112 9.72 27.72 -6.95
N ILE A 113 9.35 28.40 -5.88
CA ILE A 113 7.96 28.80 -5.60
C ILE A 113 7.51 29.93 -6.55
N GLU A 114 8.40 30.89 -6.85
CA GLU A 114 8.07 32.04 -7.68
C GLU A 114 7.81 31.64 -9.12
N GLU A 115 8.68 30.84 -9.70
CA GLU A 115 8.57 30.31 -11.05
C GLU A 115 7.70 29.04 -11.13
N ARG A 116 7.29 28.47 -9.99
CA ARG A 116 6.43 27.30 -9.85
C ARG A 116 6.96 26.08 -10.59
N TRP A 117 8.16 25.63 -10.20
CA TRP A 117 8.71 24.37 -10.66
C TRP A 117 9.48 23.63 -9.55
N ALA A 118 9.65 22.33 -9.75
CA ALA A 118 10.51 21.52 -8.91
C ALA A 118 11.47 20.69 -9.76
N ARG A 119 12.73 20.54 -9.29
CA ARG A 119 13.70 19.57 -9.81
C ARG A 119 13.77 18.39 -8.86
N VAL A 120 13.51 17.20 -9.39
CA VAL A 120 13.36 15.98 -8.60
C VAL A 120 14.13 14.83 -9.23
N GLN A 121 14.62 13.91 -8.42
CA GLN A 121 15.11 12.63 -8.90
C GLN A 121 13.93 11.73 -9.36
N CYS A 122 14.19 10.85 -10.30
CA CYS A 122 13.17 10.03 -10.96
C CYS A 122 12.40 9.08 -10.01
N GLY A 123 12.96 8.71 -8.87
CA GLY A 123 12.32 7.84 -7.87
C GLY A 123 11.47 8.58 -6.83
N VAL A 124 11.33 9.90 -6.90
CA VAL A 124 10.43 10.68 -6.03
C VAL A 124 9.00 10.24 -6.27
N VAL A 125 8.27 9.94 -5.18
CA VAL A 125 6.85 9.59 -5.24
C VAL A 125 6.01 10.87 -5.34
N LYS A 126 5.02 10.89 -6.24
CA LYS A 126 4.17 12.07 -6.49
C LYS A 126 3.55 12.67 -5.24
N ASP A 127 2.86 11.86 -4.42
CA ASP A 127 2.20 12.38 -3.23
C ASP A 127 3.19 12.86 -2.17
N HIS A 128 4.41 12.29 -2.13
CA HIS A 128 5.46 12.79 -1.26
C HIS A 128 5.92 14.20 -1.68
N LEU A 129 6.13 14.43 -2.98
CA LEU A 129 6.41 15.78 -3.49
C LEU A 129 5.27 16.73 -3.12
N ASN A 130 4.02 16.34 -3.40
CA ASN A 130 2.85 17.19 -3.13
C ASN A 130 2.70 17.51 -1.64
N SER A 131 3.03 16.57 -0.74
CA SER A 131 3.00 16.83 0.71
C SER A 131 4.03 17.87 1.14
N MET A 132 5.21 17.89 0.52
CA MET A 132 6.29 18.84 0.82
C MET A 132 5.98 20.28 0.36
N ILE A 133 5.24 20.45 -0.74
CA ILE A 133 4.98 21.78 -1.35
C ILE A 133 3.58 22.31 -1.07
N ARG A 134 2.73 21.54 -0.39
CA ARG A 134 1.34 21.90 -0.12
C ARG A 134 1.18 23.20 0.67
N ASP A 135 2.02 23.42 1.67
CA ASP A 135 1.97 24.61 2.51
C ASP A 135 2.36 25.89 1.76
N GLN A 136 3.02 25.76 0.60
CA GLN A 136 3.30 26.86 -0.34
C GLN A 136 2.14 27.09 -1.31
N GLY A 137 1.02 26.35 -1.19
CA GLY A 137 -0.14 26.46 -2.07
C GLY A 137 0.12 25.94 -3.48
N LEU A 138 1.07 25.01 -3.66
CA LEU A 138 1.46 24.41 -4.93
C LEU A 138 1.24 22.89 -4.94
N PHE A 139 1.07 22.33 -6.14
CA PHE A 139 1.03 20.89 -6.33
C PHE A 139 1.45 20.49 -7.76
N PHE A 140 1.94 19.27 -7.90
CA PHE A 140 2.13 18.63 -9.20
C PHE A 140 0.80 18.02 -9.63
N ALA A 141 0.20 18.57 -10.66
CA ALA A 141 -1.22 18.39 -10.96
C ALA A 141 -1.64 17.01 -11.53
N PRO A 142 -0.88 16.33 -12.44
CA PRO A 142 -1.32 15.06 -13.02
C PRO A 142 -1.69 14.05 -11.92
N ASP A 143 -2.97 13.69 -11.79
CA ASP A 143 -3.42 12.77 -10.75
C ASP A 143 -3.54 11.33 -11.27
N LEU A 144 -3.38 10.36 -10.37
CA LEU A 144 -3.55 8.94 -10.64
C LEU A 144 -3.94 8.17 -9.38
N SER A 145 -4.63 7.06 -9.56
CA SER A 145 -5.05 6.20 -8.43
C SER A 145 -3.87 5.59 -7.65
N THR A 146 -2.67 5.63 -8.21
CA THR A 146 -1.44 5.11 -7.63
C THR A 146 -0.48 6.22 -7.15
N SER A 147 -0.93 7.46 -7.05
CA SER A 147 -0.12 8.65 -6.74
C SER A 147 0.75 8.51 -5.49
N ASN A 148 0.27 7.77 -4.48
CA ASN A 148 0.99 7.52 -3.23
C ASN A 148 2.17 6.52 -3.36
N ARG A 149 2.45 6.00 -4.56
CA ARG A 149 3.53 5.05 -4.84
C ARG A 149 4.08 5.12 -6.27
N ALA A 150 3.47 5.87 -7.17
CA ALA A 150 3.99 6.16 -8.50
C ALA A 150 5.15 7.16 -8.39
N THR A 151 6.23 6.88 -9.09
CA THR A 151 7.41 7.76 -9.11
C THR A 151 7.37 8.72 -10.28
N ILE A 152 7.96 9.90 -10.15
CA ILE A 152 7.97 10.92 -11.21
C ILE A 152 8.60 10.36 -12.50
N GLY A 153 9.74 9.65 -12.42
CA GLY A 153 10.33 9.01 -13.60
C GLY A 153 9.44 7.94 -14.23
N GLY A 154 8.66 7.20 -13.41
CA GLY A 154 7.66 6.27 -13.91
C GLY A 154 6.49 6.98 -14.60
N MET A 155 6.02 8.10 -14.04
CA MET A 155 4.98 8.93 -14.63
C MET A 155 5.41 9.54 -15.99
N ILE A 156 6.64 10.02 -16.07
CA ILE A 156 7.22 10.53 -17.34
C ILE A 156 7.28 9.39 -18.37
N ASN A 157 7.81 8.23 -18.00
CA ASN A 157 7.94 7.10 -18.91
C ASN A 157 6.61 6.54 -19.41
N THR A 158 5.51 6.74 -18.70
CA THR A 158 4.18 6.32 -19.15
C THR A 158 3.30 7.49 -19.60
N ASP A 159 3.81 8.71 -19.61
CA ASP A 159 3.03 9.94 -19.83
C ASP A 159 1.72 9.91 -19.03
N ALA A 160 1.87 9.58 -17.73
CA ALA A 160 0.75 9.23 -16.86
C ALA A 160 -0.26 10.36 -16.72
N SER A 161 -1.52 10.02 -16.74
CA SER A 161 -2.65 10.92 -16.55
C SER A 161 -3.74 10.21 -15.71
N GLY A 162 -4.77 10.94 -15.34
CA GLY A 162 -5.89 10.41 -14.59
C GLY A 162 -6.95 11.47 -14.38
N GLN A 163 -7.58 11.49 -13.21
CA GLN A 163 -8.63 12.42 -12.86
C GLN A 163 -8.19 13.88 -13.11
N GLY A 164 -9.06 14.67 -13.76
CA GLY A 164 -8.82 16.08 -14.04
C GLY A 164 -7.87 16.36 -15.22
N SER A 165 -7.49 15.35 -16.03
CA SER A 165 -6.60 15.55 -17.17
C SER A 165 -7.16 16.49 -18.24
N VAL A 166 -8.48 16.65 -18.34
CA VAL A 166 -9.11 17.60 -19.25
C VAL A 166 -8.76 19.04 -18.85
N LYS A 167 -8.61 19.33 -17.55
CA LYS A 167 -8.21 20.64 -17.05
C LYS A 167 -6.70 20.81 -16.92
N TYR A 168 -6.03 19.83 -16.37
CA TYR A 168 -4.63 19.92 -15.96
C TYR A 168 -3.66 19.24 -16.93
N GLY A 169 -4.15 18.57 -17.98
CA GLY A 169 -3.29 17.85 -18.90
C GLY A 169 -2.73 16.53 -18.33
N LYS A 170 -1.67 16.06 -18.96
CA LYS A 170 -0.93 14.83 -18.64
C LYS A 170 0.45 15.17 -18.06
N THR A 171 1.21 14.17 -17.67
CA THR A 171 2.57 14.36 -17.15
C THR A 171 3.47 15.14 -18.12
N ARG A 172 3.42 14.83 -19.41
CA ARG A 172 4.17 15.52 -20.46
C ARG A 172 3.97 17.04 -20.43
N ASP A 173 2.74 17.50 -20.24
CA ASP A 173 2.38 18.91 -20.28
C ASP A 173 2.99 19.71 -19.11
N HIS A 174 3.56 19.01 -18.12
CA HIS A 174 4.24 19.57 -16.95
C HIS A 174 5.76 19.33 -16.94
N VAL A 175 6.31 18.62 -17.91
CA VAL A 175 7.74 18.34 -17.98
C VAL A 175 8.45 19.47 -18.70
N LEU A 176 9.36 20.15 -17.97
CA LEU A 176 10.17 21.25 -18.52
C LEU A 176 11.51 20.73 -19.05
N GLU A 177 12.17 19.87 -18.32
CA GLU A 177 13.47 19.27 -18.64
C GLU A 177 13.55 17.85 -18.11
N ILE A 178 14.20 16.95 -18.84
CA ILE A 178 14.56 15.61 -18.40
C ILE A 178 16.07 15.45 -18.50
N LYS A 179 16.70 14.93 -17.44
CA LYS A 179 18.08 14.49 -17.46
C LYS A 179 18.11 12.97 -17.48
N SER A 180 18.76 12.41 -18.47
CA SER A 180 18.79 10.96 -18.69
C SER A 180 20.16 10.48 -19.18
N VAL A 181 20.34 9.16 -19.21
CA VAL A 181 21.54 8.48 -19.70
C VAL A 181 21.16 7.53 -20.82
N LEU A 182 21.83 7.66 -21.96
CA LEU A 182 21.70 6.75 -23.11
C LEU A 182 22.56 5.50 -22.90
N LEU A 183 22.27 4.43 -23.65
CA LEU A 183 23.11 3.21 -23.61
C LEU A 183 24.54 3.42 -24.09
N THR A 184 24.82 4.51 -24.81
CA THR A 184 26.18 4.94 -25.18
C THR A 184 26.98 5.48 -23.98
N GLY A 185 26.33 5.72 -22.83
CA GLY A 185 26.93 6.38 -21.66
C GLY A 185 26.92 7.90 -21.74
N GLU A 186 26.36 8.47 -22.81
CA GLU A 186 26.17 9.91 -22.95
C GLU A 186 25.01 10.38 -22.07
N THR A 187 25.14 11.57 -21.49
CA THR A 187 24.00 12.28 -20.87
C THR A 187 23.15 12.91 -21.98
N PHE A 188 21.85 12.81 -21.87
CA PHE A 188 20.89 13.42 -22.74
C PHE A 188 19.92 14.28 -21.91
N ASP A 189 20.09 15.60 -22.04
CA ASP A 189 19.28 16.61 -21.38
C ASP A 189 18.24 17.15 -22.37
N THR A 190 16.96 16.95 -22.07
CA THR A 190 15.85 17.37 -22.96
C THR A 190 15.32 18.72 -22.53
N ARG A 191 14.82 19.49 -23.51
CA ARG A 191 14.13 20.76 -23.33
C ARG A 191 13.46 21.18 -24.64
N VAL A 192 12.70 22.25 -24.58
CA VAL A 192 12.17 22.92 -25.78
C VAL A 192 13.23 23.81 -26.40
N LEU A 193 13.44 23.72 -27.71
CA LEU A 193 14.45 24.48 -28.48
C LEU A 193 13.80 25.05 -29.71
N SER A 194 14.03 26.35 -29.98
CA SER A 194 13.72 26.90 -31.31
C SER A 194 14.62 26.30 -32.38
N ASP A 195 14.17 26.30 -33.64
CA ASP A 195 15.00 25.81 -34.76
C ASP A 195 16.39 26.47 -34.78
N VAL A 196 16.46 27.76 -34.49
CA VAL A 196 17.73 28.51 -34.43
C VAL A 196 18.61 28.01 -33.26
N ALA A 197 18.01 27.77 -32.09
CA ALA A 197 18.74 27.27 -30.94
C ALA A 197 19.23 25.81 -31.17
N LEU A 198 18.44 24.97 -31.82
CA LEU A 198 18.81 23.60 -32.16
C LEU A 198 19.96 23.58 -33.18
N ASP A 199 19.90 24.41 -34.23
CA ASP A 199 20.92 24.50 -35.26
C ASP A 199 22.25 25.09 -34.72
N ALA A 200 22.17 25.94 -33.69
CA ALA A 200 23.35 26.49 -33.02
C ALA A 200 24.08 25.47 -32.12
N LEU A 201 23.46 24.34 -31.79
CA LEU A 201 24.10 23.29 -30.99
C LEU A 201 25.24 22.62 -31.81
N PRO A 202 26.39 22.29 -31.18
CA PRO A 202 27.47 21.55 -31.85
C PRO A 202 26.99 20.25 -32.48
N GLU A 203 27.52 19.87 -33.63
CA GLU A 203 27.22 18.58 -34.25
C GLU A 203 27.56 17.37 -33.35
N THR A 204 28.54 17.57 -32.48
CA THR A 204 28.99 16.56 -31.48
C THR A 204 28.10 16.50 -30.25
N SER A 205 27.18 17.45 -30.06
CA SER A 205 26.27 17.37 -28.91
C SER A 205 25.17 16.33 -29.11
N THR A 206 24.89 15.58 -28.08
CA THR A 206 23.84 14.53 -28.10
C THR A 206 22.47 15.13 -28.40
N GLU A 207 22.13 16.28 -27.78
CA GLU A 207 20.88 16.99 -27.98
C GLU A 207 20.76 17.50 -29.44
N GLY A 208 21.86 18.07 -29.98
CA GLY A 208 21.87 18.60 -31.36
C GLY A 208 21.73 17.48 -32.38
N ARG A 209 22.44 16.38 -32.23
CA ARG A 209 22.38 15.21 -33.10
C ARG A 209 20.97 14.59 -33.10
N ILE A 210 20.45 14.26 -31.93
CA ILE A 210 19.13 13.64 -31.78
C ILE A 210 18.01 14.59 -32.20
N GLY A 211 18.05 15.86 -31.76
CA GLY A 211 17.04 16.85 -32.04
C GLY A 211 16.87 17.14 -33.56
N ARG A 212 18.00 17.25 -34.29
CA ARG A 212 17.93 17.44 -35.75
C ARG A 212 17.30 16.24 -36.47
N VAL A 213 17.61 15.01 -36.07
CA VAL A 213 16.99 13.82 -36.65
C VAL A 213 15.51 13.76 -36.32
N LEU A 214 15.11 14.02 -35.06
CA LEU A 214 13.69 14.04 -34.67
C LEU A 214 12.90 15.10 -35.41
N ARG A 215 13.47 16.30 -35.55
CA ARG A 215 12.88 17.38 -36.38
C ARG A 215 12.65 16.90 -37.82
N GLN A 216 13.67 16.33 -38.46
CA GLN A 216 13.57 15.82 -39.83
C GLN A 216 12.50 14.72 -39.93
N LEU A 217 12.50 13.73 -39.04
CA LEU A 217 11.48 12.68 -39.05
C LEU A 217 10.05 13.23 -38.90
N HIS A 218 9.87 14.23 -38.06
CA HIS A 218 8.57 14.89 -37.90
C HIS A 218 8.16 15.63 -39.16
N ASP A 219 9.07 16.46 -39.74
CA ASP A 219 8.76 17.32 -40.87
C ASP A 219 8.52 16.50 -42.15
N ASP A 220 9.28 15.41 -42.38
CA ASP A 220 9.12 14.48 -43.50
C ASP A 220 7.80 13.69 -43.47
N HIS A 221 7.24 13.45 -42.26
CA HIS A 221 6.05 12.63 -42.09
C HIS A 221 4.85 13.39 -41.50
N ARG A 222 4.86 14.71 -41.51
CA ARG A 222 3.90 15.58 -40.84
C ARG A 222 2.44 15.21 -41.12
N ASP A 223 2.07 15.08 -42.39
CA ASP A 223 0.69 14.80 -42.81
C ASP A 223 0.25 13.38 -42.33
N THR A 224 1.17 12.44 -42.39
CA THR A 224 0.91 11.07 -41.90
C THR A 224 0.74 11.06 -40.40
N ILE A 225 1.56 11.79 -39.65
CA ILE A 225 1.45 11.96 -38.19
C ILE A 225 0.08 12.57 -37.83
N GLU A 226 -0.30 13.69 -38.47
CA GLU A 226 -1.58 14.34 -38.18
C GLU A 226 -2.80 13.47 -38.49
N SER A 227 -2.71 12.61 -39.50
CA SER A 227 -3.80 11.70 -39.86
C SER A 227 -3.85 10.43 -39.00
N THR A 228 -2.72 9.99 -38.44
CA THR A 228 -2.62 8.73 -37.63
C THR A 228 -2.96 8.99 -36.18
N PHE A 229 -2.50 10.13 -35.60
CA PHE A 229 -2.70 10.41 -34.18
C PHE A 229 -4.13 10.90 -33.93
N PRO A 230 -4.91 10.23 -33.08
CA PRO A 230 -6.29 10.62 -32.80
C PRO A 230 -6.35 11.93 -32.01
N ARG A 231 -7.44 12.66 -32.20
CA ARG A 231 -7.74 13.89 -31.45
C ARG A 231 -8.42 13.53 -30.11
N LEU A 232 -7.68 12.88 -29.21
CA LEU A 232 -8.13 12.46 -27.89
C LEU A 232 -7.34 13.19 -26.82
N ASN A 233 -7.98 13.52 -25.72
CA ASN A 233 -7.30 14.07 -24.54
C ASN A 233 -6.28 13.07 -23.98
N ARG A 234 -6.65 11.79 -23.90
CA ARG A 234 -5.79 10.70 -23.48
C ARG A 234 -5.44 9.80 -24.65
N CYS A 235 -4.18 9.83 -25.01
CA CYS A 235 -3.67 9.10 -26.15
C CYS A 235 -2.20 8.76 -25.88
N LEU A 236 -1.92 7.51 -25.52
CA LEU A 236 -0.56 7.04 -25.25
C LEU A 236 -0.04 6.24 -26.43
N THR A 237 0.61 6.92 -27.35
CA THR A 237 1.15 6.30 -28.56
C THR A 237 2.56 5.73 -28.38
N GLY A 238 3.15 5.86 -27.19
CA GLY A 238 4.56 5.57 -26.96
C GLY A 238 5.39 6.80 -27.32
N TYR A 239 6.22 6.73 -28.35
CA TYR A 239 6.97 7.91 -28.81
C TYR A 239 5.98 8.92 -29.43
N ASP A 240 5.89 10.08 -28.80
CA ASP A 240 4.93 11.11 -29.22
C ASP A 240 5.50 11.94 -30.37
N LEU A 241 5.39 11.40 -31.57
CA LEU A 241 5.86 12.05 -32.79
C LEU A 241 5.11 13.36 -33.09
N LYS A 242 3.84 13.46 -32.66
CA LYS A 242 2.98 14.61 -32.93
C LYS A 242 3.48 15.89 -32.27
N HIS A 243 3.99 15.77 -31.07
CA HIS A 243 4.40 16.92 -30.28
C HIS A 243 5.93 17.13 -30.26
N ILE A 244 6.67 16.52 -31.22
CA ILE A 244 8.06 16.90 -31.49
C ILE A 244 8.14 18.39 -31.85
N ARG A 245 7.14 18.90 -32.60
CA ARG A 245 6.90 20.34 -32.67
C ARG A 245 5.73 20.72 -31.78
N ASN A 246 5.99 21.64 -30.86
CA ASN A 246 4.94 22.20 -30.02
C ASN A 246 4.06 23.21 -30.77
N ASP A 247 3.03 23.74 -30.12
CA ASP A 247 2.10 24.72 -30.71
C ASP A 247 2.78 26.02 -31.16
N SER A 248 3.94 26.37 -30.60
CA SER A 248 4.77 27.53 -31.00
C SER A 248 5.66 27.21 -32.20
N GLY A 249 5.72 25.97 -32.64
CA GLY A 249 6.58 25.48 -33.70
C GLY A 249 8.00 25.12 -33.28
N ASP A 250 8.33 25.25 -32.00
CA ASP A 250 9.61 24.84 -31.42
C ASP A 250 9.73 23.32 -31.29
N ILE A 251 10.97 22.83 -31.26
CA ILE A 251 11.25 21.41 -31.08
C ILE A 251 11.24 21.06 -29.58
N ASP A 252 10.32 20.18 -29.19
CA ASP A 252 10.24 19.66 -27.83
C ASP A 252 10.87 18.27 -27.73
N LEU A 253 12.09 18.21 -27.20
CA LEU A 253 12.81 16.97 -27.01
C LEU A 253 12.21 16.09 -25.89
N ASN A 254 11.37 16.66 -24.98
CA ASN A 254 10.70 15.89 -23.96
C ASN A 254 9.66 14.94 -24.55
N SER A 255 9.04 15.30 -25.67
CA SER A 255 7.87 14.61 -26.25
C SER A 255 8.10 13.13 -26.52
N VAL A 256 9.26 12.74 -27.04
CA VAL A 256 9.56 11.32 -27.34
C VAL A 256 9.98 10.51 -26.12
N VAL A 257 10.53 11.17 -25.11
CA VAL A 257 10.94 10.50 -23.85
C VAL A 257 9.72 10.28 -22.93
N CYS A 258 8.79 11.25 -22.92
CA CYS A 258 7.51 11.10 -22.24
C CYS A 258 6.69 10.01 -22.93
N GLY A 259 6.32 8.95 -22.20
CA GLY A 259 5.59 7.81 -22.76
C GLY A 259 6.48 6.72 -23.38
N SER A 260 7.80 6.87 -23.35
CA SER A 260 8.73 5.87 -23.94
C SER A 260 8.83 4.55 -23.17
N GLU A 261 8.24 4.44 -22.01
CA GLU A 261 8.28 3.25 -21.14
C GLU A 261 9.70 2.75 -20.82
N GLY A 262 10.66 3.68 -20.83
CA GLY A 262 12.07 3.37 -20.57
C GLY A 262 12.75 2.57 -21.68
N THR A 263 12.27 2.69 -22.91
CA THR A 263 12.89 2.05 -24.09
C THR A 263 13.92 2.92 -24.80
N LEU A 264 14.05 4.22 -24.43
CA LEU A 264 14.94 5.18 -25.09
C LEU A 264 16.11 5.61 -24.21
N ALA A 265 15.87 5.85 -22.91
CA ALA A 265 16.85 6.37 -21.98
C ALA A 265 16.55 5.98 -20.54
N LEU A 266 17.57 6.02 -19.69
CA LEU A 266 17.45 5.90 -18.24
C LEU A 266 17.31 7.28 -17.60
N ILE A 267 16.11 7.65 -17.18
CA ILE A 267 15.82 8.95 -16.57
C ILE A 267 16.45 9.00 -15.17
N SER A 268 17.20 10.07 -14.85
CA SER A 268 17.77 10.32 -13.53
C SER A 268 17.05 11.42 -12.77
N GLU A 269 16.75 12.54 -13.44
CA GLU A 269 16.15 13.72 -12.86
C GLU A 269 15.15 14.34 -13.84
N ALA A 270 14.20 15.11 -13.30
CA ALA A 270 13.29 15.92 -14.10
C ALA A 270 13.05 17.27 -13.44
N LYS A 271 12.90 18.33 -14.26
CA LYS A 271 12.35 19.62 -13.87
C LYS A 271 10.89 19.65 -14.33
N ILE A 272 9.97 19.83 -13.40
CA ILE A 272 8.54 19.76 -13.62
C ILE A 272 7.86 21.06 -13.17
N SER A 273 6.85 21.51 -13.92
CA SER A 273 6.02 22.67 -13.54
C SER A 273 5.01 22.28 -12.45
N LEU A 274 4.69 23.26 -11.62
CA LEU A 274 3.75 23.11 -10.50
C LEU A 274 2.56 24.05 -10.72
N GLU A 275 1.38 23.56 -10.36
CA GLU A 275 0.15 24.33 -10.40
C GLU A 275 -0.21 24.91 -9.01
N LYS A 276 -0.98 25.98 -9.00
CA LYS A 276 -1.55 26.52 -7.78
C LYS A 276 -2.64 25.58 -7.27
N LEU A 277 -2.58 25.24 -5.99
CA LEU A 277 -3.59 24.39 -5.35
C LEU A 277 -4.89 25.19 -5.20
N PRO A 278 -6.02 24.73 -5.80
CA PRO A 278 -7.30 25.38 -5.62
C PRO A 278 -7.72 25.40 -4.15
N THR A 279 -8.26 26.55 -3.70
CA THR A 279 -8.72 26.72 -2.32
C THR A 279 -10.14 26.21 -2.10
N GLU A 280 -10.95 26.26 -3.16
CA GLU A 280 -12.36 25.92 -3.11
C GLU A 280 -12.66 24.70 -3.98
N VAL A 281 -13.43 23.75 -3.45
CA VAL A 281 -13.82 22.52 -4.15
C VAL A 281 -15.22 22.08 -3.76
N ALA A 282 -15.97 21.59 -4.74
CA ALA A 282 -17.25 20.92 -4.55
C ALA A 282 -17.37 19.71 -5.49
N LEU A 283 -18.12 18.71 -5.06
CA LEU A 283 -18.36 17.48 -5.79
C LEU A 283 -19.83 17.12 -5.81
N PHE A 284 -20.38 16.90 -6.98
CA PHE A 284 -21.71 16.37 -7.18
C PHE A 284 -21.66 14.85 -7.33
N ALA A 285 -22.52 14.13 -6.59
CA ALA A 285 -22.80 12.72 -6.79
C ALA A 285 -24.10 12.59 -7.57
N VAL A 286 -24.03 12.51 -8.91
CA VAL A 286 -25.19 12.41 -9.81
C VAL A 286 -25.57 10.95 -9.94
N GLN A 287 -26.89 10.62 -9.78
CA GLN A 287 -27.40 9.26 -9.65
C GLN A 287 -28.22 8.85 -10.85
N TYR A 288 -27.99 7.61 -11.35
CA TYR A 288 -28.64 7.08 -12.54
C TYR A 288 -29.31 5.72 -12.28
N GLY A 289 -30.44 5.51 -12.96
CA GLY A 289 -31.20 4.25 -12.99
C GLY A 289 -30.57 3.17 -13.90
N SER A 290 -29.63 3.57 -14.76
CA SER A 290 -28.89 2.72 -15.66
C SER A 290 -27.45 3.24 -15.80
N PHE A 291 -26.48 2.36 -15.91
CA PHE A 291 -25.09 2.78 -16.17
C PHE A 291 -24.94 3.39 -17.55
N MET A 292 -25.70 2.93 -18.54
CA MET A 292 -25.71 3.52 -19.87
C MET A 292 -26.20 4.96 -19.86
N ASP A 293 -27.19 5.31 -19.01
CA ASP A 293 -27.64 6.70 -18.84
C ASP A 293 -26.51 7.59 -18.28
N ALA A 294 -25.70 7.07 -17.37
CA ALA A 294 -24.54 7.80 -16.85
C ALA A 294 -23.49 8.11 -17.95
N LEU A 295 -23.30 7.17 -18.88
CA LEU A 295 -22.39 7.36 -20.00
C LEU A 295 -22.94 8.33 -21.05
N LEU A 296 -24.23 8.28 -21.36
CA LEU A 296 -24.88 9.18 -22.30
C LEU A 296 -24.93 10.62 -21.82
N ASP A 297 -25.13 10.80 -20.50
CA ASP A 297 -25.20 12.12 -19.86
C ASP A 297 -23.82 12.80 -19.73
N ALA A 298 -22.74 12.04 -19.73
CA ALA A 298 -21.37 12.53 -19.51
C ALA A 298 -20.97 13.70 -20.42
N ARG A 299 -21.36 13.65 -21.69
CA ARG A 299 -21.06 14.71 -22.66
C ARG A 299 -21.70 16.05 -22.28
N GLU A 300 -22.94 16.02 -21.86
CA GLU A 300 -23.67 17.23 -21.47
C GLU A 300 -23.09 17.80 -20.16
N LEU A 301 -22.77 16.93 -19.19
CA LEU A 301 -22.14 17.35 -17.93
C LEU A 301 -20.81 18.07 -18.17
N MET A 302 -20.01 17.66 -19.17
CA MET A 302 -18.74 18.32 -19.51
C MET A 302 -18.94 19.77 -19.96
N SER A 303 -20.05 20.10 -20.62
CA SER A 303 -20.33 21.44 -21.14
C SER A 303 -20.43 22.51 -20.04
N HIS A 304 -20.65 22.09 -18.79
CA HIS A 304 -20.79 22.97 -17.62
C HIS A 304 -19.45 23.35 -16.95
N GLY A 305 -18.30 23.00 -17.54
CA GLY A 305 -16.98 23.42 -17.07
C GLY A 305 -16.52 22.72 -15.80
N ALA A 306 -16.88 21.46 -15.62
CA ALA A 306 -16.39 20.61 -14.54
C ALA A 306 -14.86 20.46 -14.60
N THR A 307 -14.24 20.29 -13.44
CA THR A 307 -12.82 19.98 -13.33
C THR A 307 -12.53 18.53 -13.73
N SER A 308 -13.42 17.61 -13.35
CA SER A 308 -13.35 16.19 -13.72
C SER A 308 -14.71 15.52 -13.60
N ILE A 309 -14.93 14.45 -14.37
CA ILE A 309 -16.12 13.60 -14.30
C ILE A 309 -15.70 12.14 -14.27
N GLU A 310 -15.98 11.50 -13.13
CA GLU A 310 -15.70 10.09 -12.88
C GLU A 310 -16.98 9.28 -12.85
N THR A 311 -17.00 8.12 -13.53
CA THR A 311 -18.15 7.23 -13.51
C THR A 311 -17.87 5.94 -12.74
N ILE A 312 -18.90 5.38 -12.11
CA ILE A 312 -18.83 4.11 -11.38
C ILE A 312 -20.11 3.32 -11.65
N ASP A 313 -19.99 2.06 -12.06
CA ASP A 313 -21.13 1.16 -12.25
C ASP A 313 -21.68 0.60 -10.93
N SER A 314 -22.87 -0.02 -11.00
CA SER A 314 -23.56 -0.61 -9.85
C SER A 314 -22.78 -1.73 -9.18
N LYS A 315 -21.99 -2.52 -9.94
CA LYS A 315 -21.23 -3.66 -9.38
C LYS A 315 -20.11 -3.16 -8.47
N VAL A 316 -19.38 -2.14 -8.90
CA VAL A 316 -18.32 -1.49 -8.10
C VAL A 316 -18.94 -0.74 -6.92
N LEU A 317 -20.04 -0.03 -7.13
CA LEU A 317 -20.74 0.73 -6.08
C LEU A 317 -21.29 -0.20 -4.98
N ASN A 318 -21.85 -1.35 -5.34
CA ASN A 318 -22.36 -2.35 -4.40
C ASN A 318 -21.27 -2.95 -3.51
N LEU A 319 -20.01 -3.00 -3.99
CA LEU A 319 -18.88 -3.40 -3.16
C LEU A 319 -18.54 -2.32 -2.12
N ALA A 320 -18.59 -1.05 -2.53
CA ALA A 320 -18.40 0.07 -1.61
C ALA A 320 -19.46 0.12 -0.53
N MET A 321 -20.74 -0.12 -0.88
CA MET A 321 -21.88 -0.16 0.04
C MET A 321 -21.75 -1.21 1.15
N LYS A 322 -20.97 -2.28 0.90
CA LYS A 322 -20.70 -3.36 1.87
C LYS A 322 -19.42 -3.13 2.68
N ASP A 323 -18.65 -2.09 2.36
CA ASP A 323 -17.42 -1.76 3.05
C ASP A 323 -17.66 -0.61 4.05
N PHE A 324 -16.86 -0.56 5.12
CA PHE A 324 -16.96 0.49 6.14
C PHE A 324 -16.82 1.91 5.58
N VAL A 325 -16.20 2.08 4.42
CA VAL A 325 -16.05 3.39 3.77
C VAL A 325 -17.39 4.05 3.45
N TRP A 326 -18.43 3.22 3.26
CA TRP A 326 -19.77 3.69 2.94
C TRP A 326 -20.41 4.53 4.06
N ASP A 327 -20.11 4.22 5.30
CA ASP A 327 -20.65 4.98 6.44
C ASP A 327 -20.27 6.47 6.43
N ASN A 328 -19.14 6.81 5.82
CA ASN A 328 -18.69 8.18 5.70
C ASN A 328 -19.35 8.95 4.53
N VAL A 329 -19.95 8.25 3.57
CA VAL A 329 -20.44 8.84 2.32
C VAL A 329 -21.93 8.59 2.05
N LYS A 330 -22.58 7.71 2.79
CA LYS A 330 -23.99 7.33 2.58
C LYS A 330 -24.97 8.52 2.57
N ALA A 331 -24.62 9.61 3.24
CA ALA A 331 -25.44 10.84 3.25
C ALA A 331 -25.54 11.49 1.85
N TYR A 332 -24.59 11.23 0.95
CA TYR A 332 -24.61 11.72 -0.43
C TYR A 332 -25.37 10.79 -1.39
N PHE A 333 -25.88 9.66 -0.89
CA PHE A 333 -26.63 8.67 -1.66
C PHE A 333 -27.93 8.31 -0.91
N PRO A 334 -28.87 9.28 -0.77
CA PRO A 334 -30.10 9.03 -0.04
C PRO A 334 -30.91 7.91 -0.69
N GLU A 335 -31.61 7.13 0.13
CA GLU A 335 -32.49 6.07 -0.33
C GLU A 335 -33.57 6.63 -1.29
N SER A 336 -33.68 6.00 -2.43
CA SER A 336 -34.64 6.37 -3.48
C SER A 336 -35.50 5.16 -3.86
N LYS A 337 -36.71 5.42 -4.40
CA LYS A 337 -37.53 4.36 -5.01
C LYS A 337 -36.92 3.81 -6.30
N LYS A 338 -36.04 4.58 -6.97
CA LYS A 338 -35.31 4.13 -8.15
C LYS A 338 -34.05 3.38 -7.71
N VAL A 339 -33.75 2.29 -8.40
CA VAL A 339 -32.54 1.51 -8.17
C VAL A 339 -31.33 2.33 -8.66
N LEU A 340 -30.33 2.48 -7.79
CA LEU A 340 -29.08 3.13 -8.13
C LEU A 340 -28.19 2.17 -8.93
N ALA A 341 -28.06 2.40 -10.24
CA ALA A 341 -27.32 1.51 -11.16
C ALA A 341 -26.05 2.13 -11.73
N GLY A 342 -25.82 3.41 -11.49
CA GLY A 342 -24.58 4.11 -11.88
C GLY A 342 -24.53 5.48 -11.23
N ILE A 343 -23.33 6.03 -11.11
CA ILE A 343 -23.07 7.40 -10.63
C ILE A 343 -22.05 8.10 -11.48
N ASN A 344 -22.21 9.42 -11.64
CA ASN A 344 -21.16 10.33 -12.08
C ASN A 344 -20.76 11.24 -10.92
N LEU A 345 -19.46 11.30 -10.62
CA LEU A 345 -18.86 12.20 -9.66
C LEU A 345 -18.31 13.41 -10.43
N VAL A 346 -18.96 14.57 -10.31
CA VAL A 346 -18.64 15.78 -11.07
C VAL A 346 -18.01 16.80 -10.13
N GLU A 347 -16.72 17.08 -10.33
CA GLU A 347 -15.94 17.98 -9.46
C GLU A 347 -15.83 19.37 -10.09
N PHE A 348 -15.98 20.39 -9.24
CA PHE A 348 -15.69 21.77 -9.55
C PHE A 348 -14.66 22.33 -8.58
N THR A 349 -13.66 23.04 -9.10
CA THR A 349 -12.65 23.73 -8.30
C THR A 349 -12.52 25.20 -8.73
N ASP A 350 -12.24 26.08 -7.77
CA ASP A 350 -11.95 27.49 -8.00
C ASP A 350 -11.00 28.05 -6.93
N PHE A 351 -10.48 29.25 -7.15
CA PHE A 351 -9.74 30.05 -6.16
C PHE A 351 -10.63 31.08 -5.46
N ASP A 352 -11.87 31.20 -5.88
CA ASP A 352 -12.86 32.20 -5.44
C ASP A 352 -14.15 31.49 -5.05
N ALA A 353 -14.59 31.65 -3.79
CA ALA A 353 -15.76 30.98 -3.25
C ALA A 353 -17.05 31.42 -3.94
N ASP A 354 -17.19 32.71 -4.30
CA ASP A 354 -18.40 33.22 -4.94
C ASP A 354 -18.52 32.67 -6.37
N ARG A 355 -17.42 32.61 -7.12
CA ARG A 355 -17.39 31.96 -8.42
C ARG A 355 -17.73 30.50 -8.36
N LEU A 356 -17.21 29.76 -7.37
CA LEU A 356 -17.57 28.36 -7.16
C LEU A 356 -19.06 28.23 -6.85
N HIS A 357 -19.62 29.08 -5.96
CA HIS A 357 -21.05 29.04 -5.66
C HIS A 357 -21.94 29.28 -6.88
N VAL A 358 -21.57 30.20 -7.77
CA VAL A 358 -22.30 30.42 -9.04
C VAL A 358 -22.29 29.18 -9.92
N LYS A 359 -21.11 28.55 -10.10
CA LYS A 359 -21.01 27.30 -10.88
C LYS A 359 -21.89 26.20 -10.31
N ILE A 360 -21.85 26.01 -8.97
CA ILE A 360 -22.63 25.01 -8.26
C ILE A 360 -24.14 25.28 -8.42
N ALA A 361 -24.58 26.51 -8.21
CA ALA A 361 -26.01 26.87 -8.33
C ALA A 361 -26.52 26.63 -9.76
N THR A 362 -25.77 27.05 -10.77
CA THR A 362 -26.10 26.84 -12.17
C THR A 362 -26.20 25.36 -12.52
N PHE A 363 -25.24 24.57 -12.10
CA PHE A 363 -25.19 23.15 -12.36
C PHE A 363 -26.28 22.36 -11.59
N SER A 364 -26.57 22.75 -10.33
CA SER A 364 -27.66 22.15 -9.56
C SER A 364 -29.02 22.41 -10.22
N GLN A 365 -29.26 23.67 -10.66
CA GLN A 365 -30.49 24.01 -11.38
C GLN A 365 -30.67 23.20 -12.67
N TYR A 366 -29.60 23.01 -13.44
CA TYR A 366 -29.60 22.15 -14.62
C TYR A 366 -29.98 20.71 -14.26
N LEU A 367 -29.37 20.10 -13.24
CA LEU A 367 -29.66 18.73 -12.83
C LEU A 367 -31.11 18.57 -12.33
N ASP A 368 -31.64 19.56 -11.62
CA ASP A 368 -33.06 19.58 -11.18
C ASP A 368 -34.04 19.62 -12.36
N GLN A 369 -33.70 20.39 -13.40
CA GLN A 369 -34.53 20.48 -14.62
C GLN A 369 -34.48 19.14 -15.39
N ILE A 370 -33.33 18.50 -15.52
CA ILE A 370 -33.19 17.19 -16.16
C ILE A 370 -33.97 16.13 -15.38
N ALA A 371 -33.85 16.08 -14.08
CA ALA A 371 -34.61 15.13 -13.25
C ALA A 371 -36.12 15.32 -13.35
N ALA A 372 -36.58 16.58 -13.39
CA ALA A 372 -38.01 16.91 -13.52
C ALA A 372 -38.57 16.58 -14.93
N SER A 373 -37.77 16.69 -15.98
CA SER A 373 -38.16 16.39 -17.37
C SER A 373 -38.11 14.89 -17.72
N GLY A 374 -37.66 14.04 -16.77
CA GLY A 374 -37.48 12.60 -17.02
C GLY A 374 -36.23 12.27 -17.84
N GLY A 375 -35.19 13.09 -17.77
CA GLY A 375 -33.91 12.84 -18.41
C GLY A 375 -33.10 11.70 -17.76
N HIS A 376 -31.81 11.61 -18.10
CA HIS A 376 -30.96 10.49 -17.71
C HIS A 376 -30.74 10.36 -16.18
N SER A 377 -30.44 11.47 -15.49
CA SER A 377 -30.24 11.47 -14.04
C SER A 377 -31.57 11.60 -13.27
N PHE A 378 -31.64 11.01 -12.07
CA PHE A 378 -32.87 11.09 -11.25
C PHE A 378 -32.67 11.81 -9.91
N ALA A 379 -31.41 11.98 -9.45
CA ALA A 379 -31.10 12.67 -8.19
C ALA A 379 -29.63 13.09 -8.20
N HIS A 380 -29.30 14.06 -7.35
CA HIS A 380 -27.92 14.43 -7.06
C HIS A 380 -27.76 14.86 -5.60
N ALA A 381 -26.53 14.82 -5.11
CA ALA A 381 -26.13 15.39 -3.82
C ALA A 381 -24.79 16.10 -3.96
N ILE A 382 -24.51 17.05 -3.07
CA ILE A 382 -23.33 17.92 -3.15
C ILE A 382 -22.49 17.78 -1.89
N ALA A 383 -21.19 17.56 -2.06
CA ALA A 383 -20.16 17.63 -1.02
C ALA A 383 -19.39 18.95 -1.18
N TYR A 384 -19.18 19.67 -0.09
CA TYR A 384 -18.49 20.95 -0.07
C TYR A 384 -17.17 20.87 0.72
N GLY A 385 -16.15 21.47 0.15
CA GLY A 385 -14.82 21.58 0.77
C GLY A 385 -14.02 20.28 0.73
N SER A 386 -12.72 20.42 0.93
CA SER A 386 -11.75 19.34 0.74
C SER A 386 -12.02 18.09 1.60
N THR A 387 -12.51 18.25 2.83
CA THR A 387 -12.76 17.13 3.75
C THR A 387 -13.86 16.22 3.22
N GLN A 388 -15.03 16.76 2.83
CA GLN A 388 -16.16 15.99 2.35
C GLN A 388 -15.88 15.39 0.97
N VAL A 389 -15.28 16.17 0.08
CA VAL A 389 -14.89 15.73 -1.27
C VAL A 389 -13.90 14.57 -1.19
N ASN A 390 -12.88 14.66 -0.32
CA ASN A 390 -11.91 13.60 -0.13
C ASN A 390 -12.53 12.29 0.43
N GLN A 391 -13.61 12.36 1.21
CA GLN A 391 -14.33 11.16 1.66
C GLN A 391 -14.92 10.39 0.47
N ILE A 392 -15.54 11.09 -0.49
CA ILE A 392 -16.12 10.47 -1.69
C ILE A 392 -15.01 9.92 -2.59
N TRP A 393 -13.91 10.66 -2.80
CA TRP A 393 -12.78 10.16 -3.57
C TRP A 393 -12.10 8.95 -2.91
N THR A 394 -12.04 8.91 -1.59
CA THR A 394 -11.54 7.74 -0.84
C THR A 394 -12.44 6.53 -1.07
N MET A 395 -13.77 6.71 -1.03
CA MET A 395 -14.71 5.64 -1.38
C MET A 395 -14.48 5.13 -2.80
N ARG A 396 -14.37 6.01 -3.80
CA ARG A 396 -14.12 5.64 -5.21
C ARG A 396 -12.82 4.85 -5.36
N LYS A 397 -11.71 5.35 -4.80
CA LYS A 397 -10.40 4.67 -4.87
C LYS A 397 -10.44 3.29 -4.20
N ARG A 398 -11.14 3.19 -3.05
CA ARG A 398 -11.28 1.94 -2.30
C ARG A 398 -12.19 0.93 -3.01
N ALA A 399 -13.31 1.38 -3.57
CA ALA A 399 -14.26 0.53 -4.31
C ALA A 399 -13.59 -0.25 -5.45
N VAL A 400 -12.72 0.43 -6.20
CA VAL A 400 -11.91 -0.19 -7.26
C VAL A 400 -10.96 -1.27 -6.70
N GLY A 401 -10.38 -1.02 -5.53
CA GLY A 401 -9.55 -2.02 -4.83
C GLY A 401 -10.32 -3.26 -4.40
N LEU A 402 -11.57 -3.08 -3.95
CA LEU A 402 -12.44 -4.17 -3.49
C LEU A 402 -12.85 -5.14 -4.60
N LEU A 403 -12.84 -4.74 -5.87
CA LEU A 403 -13.06 -5.64 -7.00
C LEU A 403 -12.17 -6.90 -6.95
N GLY A 404 -10.93 -6.76 -6.52
CA GLY A 404 -10.00 -7.89 -6.36
C GLY A 404 -10.31 -8.80 -5.17
N GLY A 405 -11.17 -8.39 -4.24
CA GLY A 405 -11.50 -9.09 -2.99
C GLY A 405 -12.71 -10.04 -3.08
N VAL A 406 -13.34 -10.17 -4.23
CA VAL A 406 -14.50 -11.05 -4.43
C VAL A 406 -14.14 -12.50 -4.08
N ALA A 407 -15.00 -13.20 -3.34
CA ALA A 407 -14.81 -14.58 -2.90
C ALA A 407 -15.11 -15.57 -4.04
N SER A 408 -14.34 -15.52 -5.12
CA SER A 408 -14.44 -16.42 -6.29
C SER A 408 -13.03 -16.80 -6.76
N SER A 409 -12.86 -17.90 -7.46
CA SER A 409 -11.60 -18.23 -8.16
C SER A 409 -11.35 -17.25 -9.32
N LYS A 410 -12.42 -16.82 -10.00
CA LYS A 410 -12.39 -15.79 -11.01
C LYS A 410 -12.28 -14.41 -10.35
N LYS A 411 -11.27 -13.64 -10.70
CA LYS A 411 -11.01 -12.29 -10.17
C LYS A 411 -11.05 -11.26 -11.28
N PRO A 412 -11.62 -10.07 -11.06
CA PRO A 412 -11.49 -8.96 -12.00
C PRO A 412 -10.02 -8.61 -12.24
N VAL A 413 -9.59 -8.66 -13.50
CA VAL A 413 -8.20 -8.45 -13.92
C VAL A 413 -8.08 -7.40 -15.01
N ALA A 414 -6.97 -6.67 -14.98
CA ALA A 414 -6.67 -5.58 -15.88
C ALA A 414 -5.87 -6.10 -17.08
N PHE A 415 -6.50 -6.60 -18.14
CA PHE A 415 -5.80 -7.02 -19.37
C PHE A 415 -6.28 -6.28 -20.61
N VAL A 416 -7.52 -5.78 -20.60
CA VAL A 416 -8.16 -5.09 -21.73
C VAL A 416 -8.75 -3.74 -21.32
N GLU A 417 -8.43 -3.28 -20.10
CA GLU A 417 -8.84 -1.96 -19.60
C GLU A 417 -8.08 -0.84 -20.32
N ASP A 418 -8.53 0.41 -20.10
CA ASP A 418 -7.81 1.61 -20.58
C ASP A 418 -8.02 1.94 -22.05
N THR A 419 -9.07 1.41 -22.66
CA THR A 419 -9.48 1.86 -23.99
C THR A 419 -9.99 3.29 -23.94
N CYS A 420 -9.57 4.10 -24.91
CA CYS A 420 -10.01 5.48 -25.07
C CYS A 420 -10.71 5.65 -26.42
N VAL A 421 -11.89 6.23 -26.39
CA VAL A 421 -12.65 6.63 -27.60
C VAL A 421 -13.10 8.08 -27.47
N PRO A 422 -13.47 8.77 -28.55
CA PRO A 422 -14.13 10.07 -28.43
C PRO A 422 -15.31 9.99 -27.45
N PRO A 423 -15.46 10.91 -26.49
CA PRO A 423 -16.49 10.83 -25.46
C PRO A 423 -17.91 10.65 -26.00
N GLU A 424 -18.22 11.20 -27.17
CA GLU A 424 -19.50 11.04 -27.90
C GLU A 424 -19.75 9.59 -28.34
N ASN A 425 -18.72 8.79 -28.54
CA ASN A 425 -18.82 7.40 -28.97
C ASN A 425 -18.82 6.42 -27.77
N LEU A 426 -18.50 6.91 -26.56
CA LEU A 426 -18.22 6.06 -25.40
C LEU A 426 -19.38 5.13 -25.03
N ALA A 427 -20.62 5.63 -25.01
CA ALA A 427 -21.78 4.83 -24.68
C ALA A 427 -21.99 3.68 -25.67
N SER A 428 -21.92 3.96 -26.97
CA SER A 428 -22.07 2.94 -28.03
C SER A 428 -20.94 1.91 -27.99
N PHE A 429 -19.69 2.37 -27.81
CA PHE A 429 -18.52 1.51 -27.65
C PHE A 429 -18.69 0.55 -26.46
N ILE A 430 -19.08 1.07 -25.30
CA ILE A 430 -19.27 0.27 -24.08
C ILE A 430 -20.46 -0.68 -24.22
N GLY A 431 -21.50 -0.30 -24.98
CA GLY A 431 -22.62 -1.21 -25.28
C GLY A 431 -22.12 -2.48 -25.98
N GLU A 432 -21.37 -2.36 -27.08
CA GLU A 432 -20.83 -3.50 -27.82
C GLU A 432 -19.75 -4.25 -27.02
N PHE A 433 -18.98 -3.54 -26.22
CA PHE A 433 -17.99 -4.19 -25.35
C PHE A 433 -18.67 -5.05 -24.27
N ARG A 434 -19.77 -4.60 -23.70
CA ARG A 434 -20.58 -5.41 -22.77
C ARG A 434 -21.17 -6.63 -23.44
N ASP A 435 -21.74 -6.48 -24.63
CA ASP A 435 -22.27 -7.59 -25.42
C ASP A 435 -21.21 -8.67 -25.67
N LEU A 436 -19.94 -8.25 -25.96
CA LEU A 436 -18.80 -9.16 -26.08
C LEU A 436 -18.52 -9.93 -24.79
N LEU A 437 -18.50 -9.27 -23.63
CA LEU A 437 -18.20 -9.90 -22.34
C LEU A 437 -19.36 -10.80 -21.89
N ASP A 438 -20.60 -10.37 -22.12
CA ASP A 438 -21.83 -11.13 -21.79
C ASP A 438 -21.90 -12.41 -22.69
N HIS A 439 -21.46 -12.34 -23.95
CA HIS A 439 -21.33 -13.52 -24.82
C HIS A 439 -20.38 -14.61 -24.25
N HIS A 440 -19.31 -14.17 -23.58
CA HIS A 440 -18.37 -15.08 -22.92
C HIS A 440 -18.78 -15.43 -21.47
N GLU A 441 -19.98 -15.05 -21.03
CA GLU A 441 -20.48 -15.27 -19.65
C GLU A 441 -19.52 -14.77 -18.56
N LEU A 442 -18.86 -13.64 -18.81
CA LEU A 442 -17.90 -13.05 -17.88
C LEU A 442 -18.57 -12.03 -16.97
N GLU A 443 -18.28 -12.10 -15.69
CA GLU A 443 -18.55 -11.01 -14.77
C GLU A 443 -17.49 -9.91 -14.97
N TYR A 444 -17.88 -8.64 -14.84
CA TYR A 444 -16.96 -7.50 -14.98
C TYR A 444 -17.41 -6.33 -14.11
N GLY A 445 -16.48 -5.42 -13.78
CA GLY A 445 -16.74 -4.11 -13.19
C GLY A 445 -16.24 -3.01 -14.12
N MET A 446 -16.92 -1.86 -14.12
CA MET A 446 -16.60 -0.71 -14.96
C MET A 446 -16.53 0.57 -14.15
N PHE A 447 -15.52 1.37 -14.39
CA PHE A 447 -15.35 2.71 -13.81
C PHE A 447 -14.38 3.49 -14.68
N GLY A 448 -14.37 4.81 -14.59
CA GLY A 448 -13.36 5.59 -15.34
C GLY A 448 -13.72 7.04 -15.54
N HIS A 449 -13.05 7.62 -16.50
CA HIS A 449 -12.95 9.03 -16.82
C HIS A 449 -13.78 9.35 -18.06
N VAL A 450 -15.08 9.51 -17.85
CA VAL A 450 -16.01 9.71 -18.98
C VAL A 450 -15.78 11.04 -19.72
N ASP A 451 -15.23 12.04 -19.01
CA ASP A 451 -14.82 13.32 -19.59
C ASP A 451 -13.70 13.18 -20.64
N ALA A 452 -12.86 12.18 -20.49
CA ALA A 452 -11.76 11.89 -21.40
C ALA A 452 -12.05 10.70 -22.35
N GLY A 453 -13.23 10.08 -22.28
CA GLY A 453 -13.59 8.92 -23.08
C GLY A 453 -12.86 7.62 -22.70
N VAL A 454 -12.39 7.49 -21.44
CA VAL A 454 -11.63 6.34 -20.96
C VAL A 454 -12.44 5.55 -19.94
N LEU A 455 -12.57 4.24 -20.15
CA LEU A 455 -13.16 3.33 -19.17
C LEU A 455 -12.25 2.15 -18.87
N HIS A 456 -12.16 1.84 -17.55
CA HIS A 456 -11.48 0.66 -17.05
C HIS A 456 -12.48 -0.47 -16.93
N VAL A 457 -12.41 -1.41 -17.86
CA VAL A 457 -13.25 -2.60 -17.89
C VAL A 457 -12.43 -3.78 -17.39
N ARG A 458 -12.88 -4.41 -16.30
CA ARG A 458 -12.17 -5.52 -15.66
C ARG A 458 -12.97 -6.80 -15.65
N PRO A 459 -12.82 -7.65 -16.68
CA PRO A 459 -13.44 -8.96 -16.70
C PRO A 459 -12.83 -9.89 -15.65
N ALA A 460 -13.65 -10.78 -15.06
CA ALA A 460 -13.23 -11.73 -14.04
C ALA A 460 -12.71 -13.03 -14.67
N LEU A 461 -11.42 -13.31 -14.49
CA LEU A 461 -10.75 -14.52 -14.99
C LEU A 461 -10.07 -15.28 -13.84
N ASP A 462 -9.97 -16.60 -13.99
CA ASP A 462 -9.09 -17.44 -13.15
C ASP A 462 -7.73 -17.58 -13.83
N LEU A 463 -6.72 -16.86 -13.34
CA LEU A 463 -5.38 -16.90 -13.93
C LEU A 463 -4.64 -18.23 -13.74
N LYS A 464 -5.21 -19.19 -13.02
CA LYS A 464 -4.71 -20.56 -12.90
C LYS A 464 -5.20 -21.45 -14.04
N ASP A 465 -6.34 -21.09 -14.66
CA ASP A 465 -6.93 -21.84 -15.77
C ASP A 465 -6.20 -21.51 -17.08
N PRO A 466 -5.61 -22.48 -17.78
CA PRO A 466 -4.97 -22.26 -19.07
C PRO A 466 -5.89 -21.63 -20.13
N LYS A 467 -7.21 -21.83 -20.03
CA LYS A 467 -8.19 -21.20 -20.92
C LYS A 467 -8.19 -19.67 -20.82
N SER A 468 -7.72 -19.12 -19.70
CA SER A 468 -7.67 -17.66 -19.53
C SER A 468 -6.74 -16.98 -20.53
N LEU A 469 -5.65 -17.63 -20.97
CA LEU A 469 -4.79 -17.09 -22.02
C LEU A 469 -5.52 -16.94 -23.36
N TYR A 470 -6.30 -17.95 -23.73
CA TYR A 470 -7.12 -17.89 -24.94
C TYR A 470 -8.16 -16.75 -24.85
N LEU A 471 -8.86 -16.62 -23.74
CA LEU A 471 -9.83 -15.54 -23.52
C LEU A 471 -9.19 -14.15 -23.54
N ILE A 472 -7.98 -14.01 -22.95
CA ILE A 472 -7.23 -12.76 -23.00
C ILE A 472 -6.93 -12.37 -24.43
N ARG A 473 -6.47 -13.29 -25.27
CA ARG A 473 -6.19 -13.08 -26.70
C ARG A 473 -7.47 -12.69 -27.45
N GLU A 474 -8.48 -13.55 -27.41
CA GLU A 474 -9.72 -13.38 -28.16
C GLU A 474 -10.43 -12.05 -27.81
N ILE A 475 -10.59 -11.76 -26.51
CA ILE A 475 -11.27 -10.53 -26.09
C ILE A 475 -10.45 -9.29 -26.46
N THR A 476 -9.12 -9.34 -26.31
CA THR A 476 -8.28 -8.19 -26.65
C THR A 476 -8.34 -7.89 -28.14
N ASP A 477 -8.23 -8.90 -28.99
CA ASP A 477 -8.30 -8.73 -30.45
C ASP A 477 -9.66 -8.09 -30.85
N ARG A 478 -10.78 -8.56 -30.28
CA ARG A 478 -12.11 -7.99 -30.53
C ARG A 478 -12.25 -6.54 -30.03
N VAL A 479 -11.64 -6.26 -28.88
CA VAL A 479 -11.67 -4.89 -28.34
C VAL A 479 -10.80 -3.95 -29.17
N VAL A 480 -9.69 -4.43 -29.74
CA VAL A 480 -8.89 -3.69 -30.72
C VAL A 480 -9.76 -3.32 -31.94
N ASP A 481 -10.49 -4.30 -32.52
CA ASP A 481 -11.41 -4.04 -33.63
C ASP A 481 -12.48 -3.01 -33.26
N LEU A 482 -13.05 -3.09 -32.05
CA LEU A 482 -14.02 -2.11 -31.56
C LEU A 482 -13.41 -0.71 -31.40
N THR A 483 -12.19 -0.59 -30.89
CA THR A 483 -11.55 0.74 -30.76
C THR A 483 -11.34 1.39 -32.11
N TYR A 484 -10.96 0.64 -33.14
CA TYR A 484 -10.87 1.14 -34.54
C TYR A 484 -12.23 1.59 -35.04
N LYS A 485 -13.27 0.78 -34.89
CA LYS A 485 -14.64 1.09 -35.29
C LYS A 485 -15.12 2.44 -34.74
N TYR A 486 -14.74 2.74 -33.48
CA TYR A 486 -15.16 3.95 -32.78
C TYR A 486 -14.12 5.07 -32.80
N HIS A 487 -13.12 5.01 -33.69
CA HIS A 487 -12.05 6.01 -33.81
C HIS A 487 -11.25 6.22 -32.52
N GLY A 488 -11.06 5.16 -31.79
CA GLY A 488 -10.37 5.16 -30.50
C GLY A 488 -8.98 4.56 -30.55
N LEU A 489 -8.47 4.27 -29.35
CA LEU A 489 -7.13 3.78 -29.12
C LEU A 489 -7.15 2.77 -27.96
N LEU A 490 -6.33 1.70 -28.05
CA LEU A 490 -6.24 0.67 -27.00
C LEU A 490 -5.51 1.18 -25.74
N TRP A 491 -4.78 2.29 -25.81
CA TRP A 491 -3.88 2.78 -24.76
C TRP A 491 -4.24 4.22 -24.37
N GLY A 492 -5.20 4.40 -23.48
CA GLY A 492 -5.64 5.72 -23.02
C GLY A 492 -4.63 6.37 -22.09
N GLU A 493 -4.28 5.71 -20.97
CA GLU A 493 -3.44 6.26 -19.90
C GLU A 493 -2.41 5.29 -19.28
N HIS A 494 -2.57 3.96 -19.45
CA HIS A 494 -1.74 2.99 -18.76
C HIS A 494 -0.48 2.56 -19.56
N GLY A 495 -0.30 3.03 -20.78
CA GLY A 495 0.80 2.64 -21.65
C GLY A 495 0.61 1.29 -22.34
N LYS A 496 1.57 0.93 -23.19
CA LYS A 496 1.49 -0.25 -24.05
C LYS A 496 1.96 -1.53 -23.37
N GLY A 497 3.20 -1.54 -22.85
CA GLY A 497 3.80 -2.74 -22.30
C GLY A 497 3.73 -3.92 -23.25
N VAL A 498 3.21 -5.07 -22.78
CA VAL A 498 3.00 -6.28 -23.61
C VAL A 498 1.97 -6.09 -24.74
N ARG A 499 1.10 -5.09 -24.65
CA ARG A 499 0.14 -4.75 -25.73
C ARG A 499 0.79 -3.98 -26.88
N SER A 500 2.12 -3.84 -26.88
CA SER A 500 2.89 -3.21 -27.97
C SER A 500 2.77 -3.98 -29.29
N GLU A 501 2.42 -5.25 -29.27
CA GLU A 501 2.19 -6.05 -30.48
C GLU A 501 1.16 -5.44 -31.45
N TYR A 502 0.24 -4.60 -30.92
CA TYR A 502 -0.75 -3.89 -31.75
C TYR A 502 -0.22 -2.55 -32.32
N ALA A 503 1.01 -2.15 -31.98
CA ALA A 503 1.58 -0.90 -32.48
C ALA A 503 1.76 -0.87 -34.02
N PRO A 504 2.26 -1.95 -34.69
CA PRO A 504 2.34 -1.98 -36.13
C PRO A 504 0.98 -1.78 -36.81
N LEU A 505 -0.08 -2.39 -36.26
CA LEU A 505 -1.44 -2.24 -36.76
C LEU A 505 -1.93 -0.78 -36.63
N PHE A 506 -1.71 -0.18 -35.45
CA PHE A 506 -2.15 1.19 -35.19
C PHE A 506 -1.42 2.24 -36.07
N PHE A 507 -0.09 2.15 -36.13
CA PHE A 507 0.71 3.13 -36.84
C PHE A 507 0.70 2.93 -38.37
N GLY A 508 0.45 1.71 -38.84
CA GLY A 508 0.44 1.40 -40.28
C GLY A 508 1.71 1.90 -40.99
N GLN A 509 1.54 2.83 -41.92
CA GLN A 509 2.66 3.40 -42.69
C GLN A 509 3.63 4.23 -41.84
N LEU A 510 3.22 4.70 -40.67
CA LEU A 510 4.06 5.49 -39.76
C LEU A 510 4.93 4.58 -38.87
N TYR A 511 4.65 3.26 -38.80
CA TYR A 511 5.39 2.37 -37.89
C TYR A 511 6.90 2.32 -38.16
N PRO A 512 7.41 2.36 -39.40
CA PRO A 512 8.86 2.46 -39.64
C PRO A 512 9.49 3.72 -39.03
N THR A 513 8.77 4.85 -39.00
CA THR A 513 9.24 6.09 -38.38
C THR A 513 9.35 5.93 -36.85
N VAL A 514 8.39 5.24 -36.23
CA VAL A 514 8.46 4.88 -34.80
C VAL A 514 9.67 3.99 -34.51
N CYS A 515 9.95 3.01 -35.38
CA CYS A 515 11.15 2.17 -35.33
C CYS A 515 12.45 2.99 -35.50
N ALA A 516 12.46 3.96 -36.40
CA ALA A 516 13.61 4.83 -36.61
C ALA A 516 13.95 5.66 -35.33
N VAL A 517 12.95 6.12 -34.57
CA VAL A 517 13.19 6.73 -33.24
C VAL A 517 13.85 5.74 -32.30
N LYS A 518 13.35 4.50 -32.18
CA LYS A 518 13.98 3.48 -31.34
C LYS A 518 15.44 3.23 -31.77
N ALA A 519 15.69 3.08 -33.09
CA ALA A 519 17.04 2.87 -33.63
C ALA A 519 17.99 4.04 -33.35
N LEU A 520 17.48 5.28 -33.30
CA LEU A 520 18.28 6.46 -32.98
C LEU A 520 18.83 6.44 -31.56
N PHE A 521 18.08 5.88 -30.59
CA PHE A 521 18.43 5.84 -29.18
C PHE A 521 19.04 4.51 -28.76
N ASP A 522 18.56 3.40 -29.29
CA ASP A 522 18.94 2.04 -28.91
C ASP A 522 18.93 1.08 -30.13
N PRO A 523 19.95 1.19 -30.99
CA PRO A 523 20.03 0.39 -32.21
C PRO A 523 20.21 -1.11 -31.94
N GLU A 524 20.73 -1.49 -30.76
CA GLU A 524 20.94 -2.88 -30.35
C GLU A 524 19.71 -3.51 -29.66
N ASN A 525 18.66 -2.72 -29.43
CA ASN A 525 17.43 -3.14 -28.76
C ASN A 525 17.64 -3.77 -27.38
N ARG A 526 18.48 -3.15 -26.56
CA ARG A 526 18.88 -3.64 -25.23
C ARG A 526 18.14 -2.95 -24.09
N LEU A 527 17.49 -1.82 -24.34
CA LEU A 527 16.75 -1.06 -23.33
C LEU A 527 15.27 -1.37 -23.42
N ASN A 528 14.77 -2.09 -22.42
CA ASN A 528 13.39 -2.57 -22.29
C ASN A 528 12.82 -3.20 -23.57
N PRO A 529 13.53 -4.17 -24.18
CA PRO A 529 13.19 -4.72 -25.49
C PRO A 529 11.80 -5.37 -25.52
N GLY A 530 11.21 -5.43 -26.73
CA GLY A 530 9.91 -6.03 -26.97
C GLY A 530 8.71 -5.13 -26.63
N LYS A 531 8.93 -3.85 -26.27
CA LYS A 531 7.89 -2.88 -25.91
C LYS A 531 8.00 -1.64 -26.81
N ILE A 532 6.88 -0.98 -27.06
CA ILE A 532 6.68 0.19 -27.93
C ILE A 532 7.00 -0.13 -29.38
N ALA A 533 8.27 -0.30 -29.72
CA ALA A 533 8.79 -0.64 -31.04
C ALA A 533 10.18 -1.26 -30.92
N GLY A 534 10.57 -2.04 -31.92
CA GLY A 534 11.98 -2.42 -32.13
C GLY A 534 12.71 -1.42 -33.02
N PRO A 535 14.05 -1.57 -33.21
CA PRO A 535 14.83 -0.69 -34.08
C PRO A 535 14.50 -0.87 -35.57
N THR A 536 13.87 -1.99 -35.93
CA THR A 536 13.35 -2.23 -37.29
C THR A 536 11.91 -2.78 -37.23
N PRO A 537 11.10 -2.62 -38.29
CA PRO A 537 9.74 -3.14 -38.33
C PRO A 537 9.61 -4.67 -38.15
N GLU A 538 10.67 -5.42 -38.46
CA GLU A 538 10.73 -6.89 -38.35
C GLU A 538 11.08 -7.33 -36.92
N THR A 539 11.52 -6.43 -36.07
CA THR A 539 11.88 -6.76 -34.70
C THR A 539 10.64 -7.25 -33.92
N SER A 540 10.75 -8.43 -33.33
CA SER A 540 9.64 -9.05 -32.61
C SER A 540 9.30 -8.25 -31.32
N LEU A 541 8.01 -8.02 -31.11
CA LEU A 541 7.46 -7.45 -29.89
C LEU A 541 6.90 -8.55 -28.99
N LEU A 542 6.79 -8.26 -27.67
CA LEU A 542 6.12 -9.15 -26.73
C LEU A 542 4.65 -9.32 -27.11
N LYS A 543 4.10 -10.51 -26.88
CA LYS A 543 2.68 -10.80 -27.13
C LYS A 543 1.95 -11.12 -25.84
N ILE A 544 0.68 -10.71 -25.77
CA ILE A 544 -0.15 -10.79 -24.56
C ILE A 544 -0.40 -12.21 -24.07
N ASP A 545 -0.34 -13.21 -24.96
CA ASP A 545 -0.57 -14.63 -24.64
C ASP A 545 0.72 -15.47 -24.59
N GLU A 546 1.89 -14.89 -24.90
CA GLU A 546 3.19 -15.55 -24.81
C GLU A 546 3.92 -15.22 -23.48
N VAL A 547 3.51 -14.17 -22.78
CA VAL A 547 4.08 -13.79 -21.48
C VAL A 547 3.37 -14.53 -20.35
N PRO A 548 4.13 -15.22 -19.45
CA PRO A 548 3.52 -15.97 -18.35
C PRO A 548 2.62 -15.10 -17.46
N LEU A 549 1.46 -15.64 -17.08
CA LEU A 549 0.56 -14.97 -16.15
C LEU A 549 0.99 -15.22 -14.71
N ARG A 550 0.83 -14.19 -13.89
CA ARG A 550 0.98 -14.32 -12.45
C ARG A 550 -0.13 -15.22 -11.91
N GLY A 551 0.23 -16.32 -11.29
CA GLY A 551 -0.71 -17.32 -10.78
C GLY A 551 -0.76 -18.60 -11.58
N GLN A 552 -0.23 -18.64 -12.82
CA GLN A 552 -0.12 -19.92 -13.54
C GLN A 552 0.61 -20.99 -12.73
N ARG A 553 1.68 -20.61 -12.02
CA ARG A 553 2.45 -21.51 -11.17
C ARG A 553 1.74 -21.90 -9.87
N ASP A 554 0.70 -21.16 -9.47
CA ASP A 554 -0.10 -21.51 -8.31
C ASP A 554 -0.90 -22.81 -8.53
N SER A 555 -1.11 -23.21 -9.79
CA SER A 555 -1.70 -24.50 -10.14
C SER A 555 -0.85 -25.70 -9.70
N LEU A 556 0.45 -25.48 -9.46
CA LEU A 556 1.38 -26.50 -8.93
C LEU A 556 1.25 -26.66 -7.41
N VAL A 557 0.64 -25.72 -6.71
CA VAL A 557 0.54 -25.72 -5.25
C VAL A 557 -0.66 -26.55 -4.80
N THR A 558 -0.40 -27.53 -3.91
CA THR A 558 -1.49 -28.34 -3.34
C THR A 558 -2.43 -27.51 -2.47
N ASP A 559 -3.67 -27.90 -2.33
CA ASP A 559 -4.67 -27.18 -1.54
C ASP A 559 -4.23 -27.01 -0.08
N GLU A 560 -3.60 -28.00 0.53
CA GLU A 560 -3.12 -27.94 1.91
C GLU A 560 -1.98 -26.92 2.08
N LEU A 561 -1.07 -26.81 1.10
CA LEU A 561 -0.03 -25.80 1.10
C LEU A 561 -0.61 -24.41 0.84
N ALA A 562 -1.58 -24.31 -0.07
CA ALA A 562 -2.28 -23.04 -0.34
C ALA A 562 -3.03 -22.53 0.90
N ILE A 563 -3.72 -23.42 1.62
CA ILE A 563 -4.37 -23.09 2.92
C ILE A 563 -3.32 -22.61 3.93
N SER A 564 -2.18 -23.28 4.01
CA SER A 564 -1.09 -22.91 4.93
C SER A 564 -0.43 -21.57 4.56
N ALA A 565 -0.35 -21.24 3.26
CA ALA A 565 0.12 -19.93 2.78
C ALA A 565 -0.94 -18.83 3.00
N GLY A 566 -2.20 -19.22 3.20
CA GLY A 566 -3.29 -18.32 3.55
C GLY A 566 -3.46 -17.18 2.54
N THR A 567 -3.62 -15.97 3.05
CA THR A 567 -3.86 -14.77 2.22
C THR A 567 -2.68 -14.35 1.33
N ALA A 568 -1.51 -14.98 1.42
CA ALA A 568 -0.43 -14.77 0.47
C ALA A 568 -0.85 -15.20 -0.94
N MET A 569 -1.61 -16.31 -1.06
CA MET A 569 -2.12 -16.82 -2.35
C MET A 569 -3.17 -15.92 -3.00
N THR A 570 -3.81 -15.04 -2.23
CA THR A 570 -4.84 -14.12 -2.75
C THR A 570 -4.30 -12.76 -3.17
N CYS A 571 -3.02 -12.47 -2.93
CA CYS A 571 -2.41 -11.19 -3.31
C CYS A 571 -2.50 -10.98 -4.84
N ASN A 572 -3.27 -9.97 -5.27
CA ASN A 572 -3.43 -9.63 -6.69
C ASN A 572 -2.37 -8.65 -7.23
N GLY A 573 -1.40 -8.25 -6.40
CA GLY A 573 -0.27 -7.43 -6.83
C GLY A 573 -0.56 -5.94 -7.03
N ASN A 574 -1.72 -5.42 -6.64
CA ASN A 574 -2.10 -4.02 -6.82
C ASN A 574 -1.11 -2.98 -6.23
N GLY A 575 -0.24 -3.40 -5.33
CA GLY A 575 0.83 -2.57 -4.78
C GLY A 575 0.36 -1.45 -3.83
N ALA A 576 -0.88 -1.46 -3.34
CA ALA A 576 -1.34 -0.48 -2.35
C ALA A 576 -0.45 -0.46 -1.09
N CYS A 577 0.20 -1.56 -0.78
CA CYS A 577 1.17 -1.67 0.30
C CYS A 577 2.53 -0.99 0.05
N HIS A 578 2.76 -0.44 -1.15
CA HIS A 578 3.91 0.43 -1.45
C HIS A 578 3.63 1.91 -1.17
N ASN A 579 2.51 2.22 -0.51
CA ASN A 579 2.19 3.56 -0.06
C ASN A 579 3.38 4.19 0.68
N TYR A 580 3.80 5.39 0.27
CA TYR A 580 4.93 6.11 0.84
C TYR A 580 4.53 7.35 1.65
N ASP A 581 3.28 7.51 1.98
CA ASP A 581 2.86 8.49 2.97
C ASP A 581 3.38 8.07 4.36
N LEU A 582 4.26 8.87 4.95
CA LEU A 582 4.93 8.56 6.22
C LEU A 582 3.96 8.54 7.41
N ASP A 583 2.86 9.25 7.32
CA ASP A 583 1.81 9.29 8.36
C ASP A 583 0.76 8.20 8.18
N ASP A 584 0.72 7.53 7.03
CA ASP A 584 -0.08 6.32 6.85
C ASP A 584 0.57 5.12 7.52
N ARG A 585 -0.22 4.24 8.10
CA ARG A 585 0.26 3.07 8.89
C ARG A 585 0.62 1.85 8.06
N MET A 586 0.40 1.88 6.73
CA MET A 586 0.71 0.76 5.84
C MET A 586 2.22 0.48 5.82
N CYS A 587 2.58 -0.71 6.22
CA CYS A 587 3.92 -1.30 6.12
C CYS A 587 5.11 -0.37 6.48
N PRO A 588 5.35 -0.09 7.76
CA PRO A 588 6.43 0.80 8.19
C PRO A 588 7.82 0.28 7.81
N SER A 589 8.05 -1.05 7.77
CA SER A 589 9.33 -1.61 7.33
C SER A 589 9.67 -1.24 5.87
N TRP A 590 8.69 -1.19 4.98
CA TRP A 590 8.88 -0.69 3.61
C TRP A 590 9.33 0.77 3.59
N LYS A 591 8.68 1.61 4.36
CA LYS A 591 8.98 3.06 4.40
C LYS A 591 10.39 3.35 4.91
N ALA A 592 10.84 2.57 5.88
CA ALA A 592 12.19 2.70 6.42
C ALA A 592 13.28 2.14 5.51
N THR A 593 13.05 1.01 4.84
CA THR A 593 14.09 0.30 4.10
C THR A 593 14.06 0.54 2.59
N ARG A 594 12.94 0.94 2.03
CA ARG A 594 12.70 0.98 0.58
C ARG A 594 12.97 -0.36 -0.14
N ASP A 595 13.15 -1.42 0.61
CA ASP A 595 13.32 -2.77 0.08
C ASP A 595 11.96 -3.41 -0.21
N ARG A 596 11.69 -3.74 -1.48
CA ARG A 596 10.43 -4.36 -1.90
C ARG A 596 10.17 -5.71 -1.25
N ARG A 597 11.20 -6.45 -0.84
CA ARG A 597 11.08 -7.69 -0.07
C ARG A 597 10.39 -7.46 1.27
N GLN A 598 10.52 -6.25 1.82
CA GLN A 598 9.93 -5.83 3.09
C GLN A 598 8.46 -5.38 2.98
N THR A 599 7.88 -5.35 1.77
CA THR A 599 6.46 -5.00 1.57
C THR A 599 5.54 -6.20 1.80
N PRO A 600 4.26 -6.00 2.13
CA PRO A 600 3.27 -7.08 2.14
C PRO A 600 3.17 -7.82 0.80
N LYS A 601 3.22 -7.13 -0.34
CA LYS A 601 3.26 -7.75 -1.67
C LYS A 601 4.51 -8.60 -1.86
N GLY A 602 5.68 -8.09 -1.48
CA GLY A 602 6.95 -8.82 -1.59
C GLY A 602 6.93 -10.08 -0.73
N ARG A 603 6.54 -9.96 0.54
CA ARG A 603 6.41 -11.11 1.46
C ARG A 603 5.38 -12.14 0.98
N ALA A 604 4.24 -11.68 0.43
CA ALA A 604 3.25 -12.58 -0.17
C ALA A 604 3.81 -13.30 -1.40
N GLY A 605 4.53 -12.60 -2.27
CA GLY A 605 5.23 -13.18 -3.43
C GLY A 605 6.27 -14.21 -3.02
N LEU A 606 7.07 -13.91 -1.99
CA LEU A 606 8.06 -14.84 -1.44
C LEU A 606 7.39 -16.08 -0.81
N MET A 607 6.29 -15.91 -0.10
CA MET A 607 5.54 -17.04 0.47
C MET A 607 4.95 -17.91 -0.63
N ARG A 608 4.39 -17.32 -1.71
CA ARG A 608 3.89 -18.07 -2.87
C ARG A 608 5.01 -18.85 -3.55
N GLU A 609 6.15 -18.21 -3.85
CA GLU A 609 7.31 -18.87 -4.45
C GLU A 609 7.83 -20.00 -3.56
N TRP A 610 7.85 -19.79 -2.24
CA TRP A 610 8.30 -20.79 -1.28
C TRP A 610 7.39 -22.03 -1.26
N VAL A 611 6.06 -21.87 -1.21
CA VAL A 611 5.15 -23.02 -1.24
C VAL A 611 5.12 -23.71 -2.60
N THR A 612 5.32 -22.95 -3.70
CA THR A 612 5.48 -23.54 -5.04
C THR A 612 6.71 -24.44 -5.11
N ARG A 613 7.88 -23.96 -4.59
CA ARG A 613 9.11 -24.79 -4.52
C ARG A 613 8.95 -25.99 -3.59
N LEU A 614 8.19 -25.86 -2.50
CA LEU A 614 7.88 -27.00 -1.64
C LEU A 614 7.03 -28.05 -2.40
N SER A 615 6.04 -27.61 -3.16
CA SER A 615 5.19 -28.50 -3.96
C SER A 615 5.98 -29.22 -5.05
N GLU A 616 6.89 -28.51 -5.74
CA GLU A 616 7.83 -29.07 -6.71
C GLU A 616 8.79 -30.09 -6.08
N ALA A 617 9.07 -29.97 -4.79
CA ALA A 617 9.85 -30.94 -4.00
C ALA A 617 8.97 -32.03 -3.32
N ASP A 618 7.79 -32.29 -3.85
CA ASP A 618 6.82 -33.31 -3.39
C ASP A 618 6.32 -33.11 -1.94
N VAL A 619 6.42 -31.90 -1.39
CA VAL A 619 5.81 -31.57 -0.10
C VAL A 619 4.34 -31.19 -0.32
N ARG A 620 3.43 -31.95 0.25
CA ARG A 620 1.98 -31.73 0.08
C ARG A 620 1.37 -30.86 1.19
N SER A 621 1.95 -30.87 2.39
CA SER A 621 1.48 -30.08 3.54
C SER A 621 2.63 -29.64 4.44
N LEU A 622 2.46 -28.54 5.18
CA LEU A 622 3.46 -28.11 6.14
C LEU A 622 3.57 -29.08 7.32
N PRO A 623 4.80 -29.34 7.83
CA PRO A 623 5.01 -30.34 8.85
C PRO A 623 4.41 -29.91 10.19
N SER A 624 3.56 -30.77 10.74
CA SER A 624 3.00 -30.67 12.09
C SER A 624 3.75 -31.61 13.03
N GLN A 625 4.82 -31.12 13.69
CA GLN A 625 5.64 -31.96 14.59
C GLN A 625 5.12 -31.95 16.03
N SER A 626 5.06 -33.14 16.67
CA SER A 626 4.85 -33.24 18.11
C SER A 626 6.10 -32.75 18.87
N VAL A 627 5.94 -32.39 20.14
CA VAL A 627 7.06 -31.98 21.02
C VAL A 627 8.15 -33.05 21.09
N PHE A 628 7.75 -34.31 21.11
CA PHE A 628 8.68 -35.45 21.14
C PHE A 628 9.54 -35.53 19.85
N VAL A 629 8.93 -35.35 18.69
CA VAL A 629 9.67 -35.30 17.41
C VAL A 629 10.61 -34.09 17.36
N GLN A 630 10.22 -32.94 17.91
CA GLN A 630 11.07 -31.76 17.99
C GLN A 630 12.33 -32.01 18.86
N LEU A 631 12.20 -32.70 19.97
CA LEU A 631 13.32 -33.04 20.85
C LEU A 631 14.29 -34.02 20.16
N ILE A 632 13.79 -35.09 19.57
CA ILE A 632 14.64 -36.09 18.87
C ILE A 632 15.37 -35.45 17.67
N THR A 633 14.73 -34.53 16.96
CA THR A 633 15.32 -33.88 15.77
C THR A 633 16.21 -32.72 16.09
N TYR A 634 16.31 -32.29 17.36
CA TYR A 634 17.03 -31.06 17.76
C TYR A 634 18.54 -31.11 17.41
N PRO A 635 19.30 -32.20 17.61
CA PRO A 635 20.70 -32.28 17.17
C PRO A 635 20.86 -32.04 15.67
N ALA A 636 19.98 -32.64 14.87
CA ALA A 636 20.00 -32.44 13.40
C ALA A 636 19.68 -30.99 13.02
N LYS A 637 18.81 -30.30 13.76
CA LYS A 637 18.53 -28.87 13.55
C LYS A 637 19.75 -28.00 13.85
N LEU A 638 20.51 -28.32 14.91
CA LEU A 638 21.76 -27.60 15.24
C LEU A 638 22.78 -27.73 14.11
N VAL A 639 23.01 -28.97 13.61
CA VAL A 639 23.93 -29.19 12.48
C VAL A 639 23.54 -28.36 11.27
N ARG A 640 22.24 -28.35 10.90
CA ARG A 640 21.74 -27.57 9.75
C ARG A 640 21.86 -26.06 9.99
N THR A 641 21.69 -25.62 11.23
CA THR A 641 21.89 -24.20 11.59
C THR A 641 23.35 -23.82 11.49
N LEU A 642 24.28 -24.73 11.86
CA LEU A 642 25.71 -24.51 11.64
C LEU A 642 26.05 -24.45 10.15
N GLN A 643 25.48 -25.35 9.33
CA GLN A 643 25.61 -25.30 7.86
C GLN A 643 25.11 -23.98 7.28
N LYS A 644 23.91 -23.51 7.72
CA LYS A 644 23.44 -22.17 7.36
C LYS A 644 24.47 -21.08 7.69
N ASN A 645 25.02 -21.09 8.92
CA ASN A 645 25.99 -20.09 9.35
C ASN A 645 27.32 -20.18 8.58
N SER A 646 27.63 -21.31 7.98
CA SER A 646 28.79 -21.52 7.08
C SER A 646 28.46 -21.20 5.60
N GLY A 647 27.31 -20.62 5.31
CA GLY A 647 26.93 -20.16 3.97
C GLY A 647 26.21 -21.20 3.09
N ALA A 648 25.73 -22.31 3.66
CA ALA A 648 24.95 -23.27 2.88
C ALA A 648 23.62 -22.65 2.42
N TYR A 649 23.42 -22.58 1.11
CA TYR A 649 22.25 -21.99 0.50
C TYR A 649 20.98 -22.79 0.81
N ASP A 650 19.89 -22.08 1.12
CA ASP A 650 18.51 -22.57 1.12
C ASP A 650 17.61 -21.35 0.90
N PHE A 651 16.78 -21.36 -0.13
CA PHE A 651 15.85 -20.28 -0.41
C PHE A 651 14.97 -19.90 0.80
N SER A 652 14.68 -20.86 1.68
CA SER A 652 13.97 -20.60 2.94
C SER A 652 14.69 -19.55 3.83
N HIS A 653 16.02 -19.34 3.68
CA HIS A 653 16.76 -18.31 4.44
C HIS A 653 16.43 -16.91 3.95
N GLU A 654 16.36 -16.72 2.64
CA GLU A 654 16.00 -15.44 2.03
C GLU A 654 14.55 -15.05 2.40
N VAL A 655 13.64 -16.02 2.37
CA VAL A 655 12.26 -15.81 2.83
C VAL A 655 12.22 -15.48 4.32
N HIS A 656 13.03 -16.17 5.14
CA HIS A 656 13.12 -15.89 6.59
C HIS A 656 13.60 -14.47 6.87
N GLU A 657 14.59 -13.97 6.13
CA GLU A 657 15.10 -12.61 6.26
C GLU A 657 13.98 -11.57 6.00
N ALA A 658 13.26 -11.74 4.89
CA ALA A 658 12.13 -10.88 4.56
C ALA A 658 11.01 -10.92 5.62
N MET A 659 10.72 -12.12 6.17
CA MET A 659 9.71 -12.28 7.23
C MET A 659 10.18 -11.73 8.59
N ALA A 660 11.47 -11.79 8.90
CA ALA A 660 12.04 -11.25 10.14
C ALA A 660 11.89 -9.73 10.22
N GLY A 661 11.99 -9.01 9.10
CA GLY A 661 11.78 -7.57 9.04
C GLY A 661 10.31 -7.12 9.18
N CYS A 662 9.35 -8.04 9.36
CA CYS A 662 7.94 -7.69 9.57
C CYS A 662 7.64 -7.40 11.04
N LEU A 663 7.11 -6.21 11.33
CA LEU A 663 6.70 -5.78 12.67
C LEU A 663 5.50 -6.56 13.25
N ALA A 664 4.82 -7.36 12.45
CA ALA A 664 3.57 -8.05 12.81
C ALA A 664 2.44 -7.13 13.33
N CYS A 665 2.42 -5.87 12.94
CA CYS A 665 1.49 -4.83 13.39
C CYS A 665 0.07 -4.94 12.83
N LYS A 666 -0.21 -5.88 11.92
CA LYS A 666 -1.52 -6.09 11.24
C LYS A 666 -2.07 -4.90 10.43
N SER A 667 -1.35 -3.79 10.27
CA SER A 667 -1.85 -2.65 9.48
C SER A 667 -2.15 -3.03 8.02
N CYS A 668 -1.36 -3.95 7.45
CA CYS A 668 -1.64 -4.47 6.11
C CYS A 668 -2.99 -5.19 6.01
N THR A 669 -3.41 -5.93 7.04
CA THR A 669 -4.70 -6.63 7.05
C THR A 669 -5.88 -5.65 7.04
N GLY A 670 -5.79 -4.56 7.82
CA GLY A 670 -6.83 -3.54 7.90
C GLY A 670 -6.94 -2.68 6.64
N GLN A 671 -5.80 -2.26 6.10
CA GLN A 671 -5.75 -1.30 4.99
C GLN A 671 -5.77 -1.94 3.59
N CYS A 672 -5.29 -3.19 3.44
CA CYS A 672 -5.29 -3.86 2.14
C CYS A 672 -6.72 -4.11 1.64
N PRO A 673 -7.07 -3.69 0.40
CA PRO A 673 -8.41 -3.92 -0.13
C PRO A 673 -8.81 -5.39 -0.19
N ILE A 674 -7.83 -6.29 -0.38
CA ILE A 674 -8.03 -7.74 -0.45
C ILE A 674 -7.60 -8.47 0.83
N LYS A 675 -7.39 -7.73 1.92
CA LYS A 675 -7.15 -8.26 3.28
C LYS A 675 -5.96 -9.23 3.40
N VAL A 676 -4.86 -8.97 2.72
CA VAL A 676 -3.62 -9.77 2.87
C VAL A 676 -3.06 -9.61 4.28
N SER A 677 -2.97 -10.70 5.03
CA SER A 677 -2.46 -10.75 6.41
C SER A 677 -1.05 -11.32 6.47
N VAL A 678 -0.05 -10.45 6.37
CA VAL A 678 1.36 -10.89 6.50
C VAL A 678 1.64 -11.54 7.85
N PRO A 679 1.18 -11.01 9.01
CA PRO A 679 1.45 -11.61 10.30
C PRO A 679 1.00 -13.07 10.41
N THR A 680 -0.12 -13.44 9.78
CA THR A 680 -0.68 -14.79 9.80
C THR A 680 0.22 -15.77 9.04
N PHE A 681 0.49 -15.51 7.75
CA PHE A 681 1.34 -16.44 6.98
C PHE A 681 2.81 -16.39 7.41
N ARG A 682 3.31 -15.27 7.98
CA ARG A 682 4.61 -15.20 8.62
C ARG A 682 4.72 -16.19 9.78
N SER A 683 3.70 -16.27 10.63
CA SER A 683 3.68 -17.21 11.76
C SER A 683 3.67 -18.66 11.27
N GLN A 684 2.92 -18.97 10.20
CA GLN A 684 2.92 -20.29 9.55
C GLN A 684 4.31 -20.63 8.96
N PHE A 685 4.91 -19.68 8.25
CA PHE A 685 6.26 -19.84 7.71
C PHE A 685 7.28 -20.13 8.82
N LEU A 686 7.30 -19.33 9.89
CA LEU A 686 8.23 -19.52 11.03
C LEU A 686 8.02 -20.88 11.71
N HIS A 687 6.76 -21.31 11.88
CA HIS A 687 6.45 -22.64 12.39
C HIS A 687 7.08 -23.75 11.53
N ALA A 688 6.96 -23.66 10.21
CA ALA A 688 7.53 -24.62 9.29
C ALA A 688 9.05 -24.53 9.19
N TYR A 689 9.63 -23.32 9.13
CA TYR A 689 11.06 -23.06 9.03
C TYR A 689 11.81 -23.67 10.21
N TYR A 690 11.34 -23.46 11.45
CA TYR A 690 11.93 -24.04 12.65
C TYR A 690 11.60 -25.51 12.85
N SER A 691 10.88 -26.14 11.93
CA SER A 691 10.84 -27.59 11.85
C SER A 691 12.16 -28.18 11.36
N ARG A 692 12.95 -27.39 10.57
CA ARG A 692 14.24 -27.78 9.98
C ARG A 692 15.44 -27.19 10.71
N TYR A 693 15.37 -25.94 11.15
CA TYR A 693 16.45 -25.17 11.77
C TYR A 693 16.21 -24.99 13.27
N ALA A 694 17.29 -24.79 14.02
CA ALA A 694 17.19 -24.46 15.45
C ALA A 694 16.64 -23.04 15.62
N ARG A 695 15.77 -22.87 16.59
CA ARG A 695 15.18 -21.57 16.93
C ARG A 695 16.18 -20.77 17.77
N PRO A 696 16.38 -19.49 17.50
CA PRO A 696 17.29 -18.65 18.28
C PRO A 696 16.75 -18.40 19.69
N LEU A 697 17.66 -18.14 20.64
CA LEU A 697 17.31 -17.93 22.05
C LEU A 697 16.36 -16.75 22.24
N LYS A 698 16.52 -15.67 21.46
CA LYS A 698 15.61 -14.53 21.50
C LYS A 698 14.14 -14.93 21.28
N ASP A 699 13.87 -15.82 20.34
CA ASP A 699 12.50 -16.25 20.03
C ASP A 699 11.88 -17.03 21.20
N TRP A 700 12.70 -17.77 21.97
CA TRP A 700 12.24 -18.44 23.19
C TRP A 700 11.95 -17.43 24.29
N ILE A 701 12.85 -16.46 24.54
CA ILE A 701 12.66 -15.43 25.56
C ILE A 701 11.40 -14.61 25.25
N VAL A 702 11.28 -14.10 24.01
CA VAL A 702 10.15 -13.26 23.62
C VAL A 702 8.86 -14.06 23.54
N GLY A 703 8.88 -15.26 22.94
CA GLY A 703 7.69 -16.10 22.83
C GLY A 703 7.10 -16.52 24.18
N THR A 704 7.96 -16.68 25.20
CA THR A 704 7.54 -17.07 26.56
C THR A 704 7.47 -15.90 27.54
N LEU A 705 7.53 -14.65 27.05
CA LEU A 705 7.57 -13.45 27.88
C LEU A 705 6.41 -13.38 28.87
N GLU A 706 5.20 -13.76 28.46
CA GLU A 706 4.01 -13.77 29.32
C GLU A 706 4.09 -14.78 30.49
N TYR A 707 5.03 -15.74 30.45
CA TYR A 707 5.32 -16.65 31.54
C TYR A 707 6.49 -16.15 32.42
N ILE A 708 7.42 -15.41 31.79
CA ILE A 708 8.59 -14.86 32.49
C ILE A 708 8.20 -13.68 33.37
N LEU A 709 7.36 -12.76 32.85
CA LEU A 709 7.02 -11.52 33.55
C LEU A 709 6.35 -11.71 34.91
N PRO A 710 5.36 -12.61 35.10
CA PRO A 710 4.77 -12.83 36.42
C PRO A 710 5.79 -13.31 37.48
N VAL A 711 6.80 -14.08 37.04
CA VAL A 711 7.86 -14.55 37.93
C VAL A 711 8.87 -13.45 38.24
N ALA A 712 9.30 -12.73 37.22
CA ALA A 712 10.22 -11.60 37.35
C ALA A 712 9.64 -10.45 38.21
N ALA A 713 8.32 -10.23 38.12
CA ALA A 713 7.60 -9.24 38.88
C ALA A 713 7.56 -9.52 40.41
N GLN A 714 7.94 -10.72 40.85
CA GLN A 714 8.11 -11.01 42.26
C GLN A 714 9.42 -10.41 42.84
N ILE A 715 10.39 -10.14 41.96
CA ILE A 715 11.70 -9.58 42.33
C ILE A 715 12.06 -8.37 41.45
N PRO A 716 11.21 -7.34 41.33
CA PRO A 716 11.35 -6.30 40.35
C PRO A 716 12.65 -5.48 40.50
N ARG A 717 13.11 -5.30 41.74
CA ARG A 717 14.38 -4.58 42.00
C ARG A 717 15.60 -5.31 41.45
N VAL A 718 15.60 -6.63 41.49
CA VAL A 718 16.70 -7.46 40.96
C VAL A 718 16.64 -7.41 39.42
N TYR A 719 15.45 -7.62 38.83
CA TYR A 719 15.26 -7.54 37.41
C TYR A 719 15.70 -6.18 36.85
N ASN A 720 15.20 -5.07 37.42
CA ASN A 720 15.53 -3.73 36.98
C ASN A 720 17.03 -3.42 37.17
N GLY A 721 17.64 -3.90 38.24
CA GLY A 721 19.08 -3.79 38.46
C GLY A 721 19.90 -4.52 37.39
N VAL A 722 19.46 -5.69 36.92
CA VAL A 722 20.10 -6.42 35.80
C VAL A 722 19.90 -5.68 34.49
N VAL A 723 18.69 -5.29 34.15
CA VAL A 723 18.35 -4.60 32.90
C VAL A 723 19.15 -3.29 32.74
N ASN A 724 19.36 -2.55 33.85
CA ASN A 724 20.06 -1.27 33.82
C ASN A 724 21.60 -1.41 33.88
N SER A 725 22.09 -2.59 34.21
CA SER A 725 23.53 -2.84 34.34
C SER A 725 24.20 -3.03 32.98
N SER A 726 25.50 -2.69 32.89
CA SER A 726 26.30 -2.97 31.69
C SER A 726 26.42 -4.47 31.39
N ILE A 727 26.47 -5.30 32.41
CA ILE A 727 26.50 -6.77 32.30
C ILE A 727 25.18 -7.27 31.73
N GLY A 728 24.06 -6.79 32.25
CA GLY A 728 22.74 -7.13 31.73
C GLY A 728 22.58 -6.77 30.25
N ARG A 729 22.96 -5.57 29.84
CA ARG A 729 22.95 -5.14 28.42
C ARG A 729 23.80 -6.05 27.54
N THR A 730 24.97 -6.48 28.00
CA THR A 730 25.81 -7.44 27.26
C THR A 730 25.10 -8.80 27.12
N ILE A 731 24.46 -9.31 28.19
CA ILE A 731 23.71 -10.56 28.13
C ILE A 731 22.52 -10.46 27.17
N PHE A 732 21.75 -9.37 27.22
CA PHE A 732 20.65 -9.13 26.29
C PHE A 732 21.14 -9.09 24.83
N SER A 733 22.25 -8.42 24.56
CA SER A 733 22.86 -8.35 23.23
C SER A 733 23.25 -9.75 22.70
N TRP A 734 23.84 -10.59 23.55
CA TRP A 734 24.13 -11.99 23.19
C TRP A 734 22.85 -12.80 22.89
N CYS A 735 21.77 -12.48 23.61
CA CYS A 735 20.47 -13.07 23.33
C CYS A 735 19.79 -12.48 22.07
N GLY A 736 20.37 -11.46 21.42
CA GLY A 736 19.82 -10.78 20.25
C GLY A 736 18.84 -9.64 20.56
N LEU A 737 18.85 -9.14 21.82
CA LEU A 737 18.03 -8.02 22.30
C LEU A 737 18.92 -6.85 22.70
N VAL A 738 18.50 -5.62 22.44
CA VAL A 738 19.25 -4.40 22.80
C VAL A 738 19.04 -4.06 24.27
N ASP A 739 17.81 -4.14 24.72
CA ASP A 739 17.35 -3.72 26.04
C ASP A 739 16.03 -4.42 26.42
N SER A 740 15.56 -4.17 27.62
CA SER A 740 14.22 -4.52 28.09
C SER A 740 13.67 -3.37 28.94
N PRO A 741 12.35 -3.11 28.90
CA PRO A 741 11.73 -2.14 29.80
C PRO A 741 11.86 -2.55 31.26
N GLU A 742 11.89 -1.56 32.17
CA GLU A 742 11.83 -1.78 33.60
C GLU A 742 10.45 -2.30 34.02
N LEU A 743 10.43 -3.28 34.91
CA LEU A 743 9.21 -3.74 35.58
C LEU A 743 8.70 -2.69 36.56
N SER A 744 7.39 -2.61 36.66
CA SER A 744 6.75 -1.86 37.75
C SER A 744 7.20 -2.40 39.11
N GLY A 745 7.50 -1.52 40.02
CA GLY A 745 7.87 -1.92 41.41
C GLY A 745 6.71 -2.42 42.25
N ILE A 746 5.51 -2.51 41.71
CA ILE A 746 4.26 -2.81 42.40
C ILE A 746 3.60 -4.03 41.74
N ASP A 747 3.22 -5.02 42.56
CA ASP A 747 2.42 -6.15 42.09
C ASP A 747 0.99 -5.68 41.73
N PRO A 748 0.46 -6.00 40.55
CA PRO A 748 -0.85 -5.52 40.08
C PRO A 748 -2.01 -5.97 40.97
N HIS A 749 -1.96 -7.21 41.54
CA HIS A 749 -3.02 -7.69 42.41
C HIS A 749 -3.01 -6.93 43.74
N ARG A 750 -1.83 -6.66 44.28
CA ARG A 750 -1.67 -5.87 45.50
C ARG A 750 -2.08 -4.41 45.25
N ALA A 751 -1.68 -3.82 44.16
CA ALA A 751 -2.04 -2.44 43.80
C ALA A 751 -3.57 -2.25 43.73
N ILE A 752 -4.28 -3.21 43.14
CA ILE A 752 -5.75 -3.20 43.06
C ILE A 752 -6.39 -3.44 44.44
N ALA A 753 -5.85 -4.35 45.26
CA ALA A 753 -6.35 -4.57 46.60
C ALA A 753 -6.12 -3.37 47.53
N ASP A 754 -4.93 -2.76 47.49
CA ASP A 754 -4.59 -1.54 48.21
C ASP A 754 -5.46 -0.35 47.82
N ALA A 755 -5.94 -0.30 46.55
CA ALA A 755 -6.90 0.68 46.06
C ALA A 755 -8.37 0.35 46.40
N GLY A 756 -8.63 -0.77 47.13
CA GLY A 756 -9.97 -1.16 47.57
C GLY A 756 -10.78 -2.03 46.62
N PHE A 757 -10.18 -2.49 45.53
CA PHE A 757 -10.86 -3.31 44.49
C PHE A 757 -10.56 -4.81 44.67
N ARG A 758 -11.25 -5.66 43.91
CA ARG A 758 -11.21 -7.09 44.03
C ARG A 758 -10.84 -7.82 42.74
N LEU A 759 -10.39 -9.06 42.89
CA LEU A 759 -10.22 -9.99 41.79
C LEU A 759 -11.55 -10.61 41.37
N ALA A 760 -11.77 -10.79 40.11
CA ALA A 760 -12.90 -11.51 39.54
C ALA A 760 -12.76 -13.02 39.76
N SER A 761 -13.48 -13.57 40.74
CA SER A 761 -13.64 -15.01 40.89
C SER A 761 -15.07 -15.40 40.50
N PRO A 762 -15.27 -16.53 39.80
CA PRO A 762 -16.59 -16.98 39.40
C PRO A 762 -17.53 -17.21 40.62
N SER A 763 -16.99 -17.61 41.76
CA SER A 763 -17.74 -17.79 43.01
C SER A 763 -18.22 -16.45 43.56
N TYR A 764 -17.31 -15.47 43.67
CA TYR A 764 -17.66 -14.12 44.11
C TYR A 764 -18.72 -13.45 43.22
N LEU A 765 -18.54 -13.55 41.91
CA LEU A 765 -19.48 -12.94 40.95
C LEU A 765 -20.86 -13.59 40.97
N LYS A 766 -20.95 -14.90 41.22
CA LYS A 766 -22.22 -15.61 41.40
C LYS A 766 -22.90 -15.20 42.71
N GLU A 767 -22.16 -15.17 43.80
CA GLU A 767 -22.65 -14.72 45.12
C GLU A 767 -23.14 -13.27 45.04
N LEU A 768 -22.39 -12.38 44.37
CA LEU A 768 -22.81 -11.00 44.17
C LEU A 768 -24.09 -10.87 43.34
N LYS A 769 -24.27 -11.73 42.33
CA LYS A 769 -25.50 -11.79 41.51
C LYS A 769 -26.72 -12.12 42.35
N GLU A 770 -26.56 -13.00 43.36
CA GLU A 770 -27.64 -13.44 44.25
C GLU A 770 -27.91 -12.45 45.39
N SER A 771 -26.83 -11.91 46.00
CA SER A 771 -26.91 -11.08 47.19
C SER A 771 -27.17 -9.60 46.90
N SER A 772 -26.70 -9.07 45.77
CA SER A 772 -26.77 -7.66 45.41
C SER A 772 -26.93 -7.43 43.88
N PRO A 773 -28.12 -7.72 43.30
CA PRO A 773 -28.34 -7.62 41.86
C PRO A 773 -28.04 -6.23 41.28
N GLU A 774 -28.28 -5.14 42.02
CA GLU A 774 -27.99 -3.77 41.64
C GLU A 774 -26.46 -3.51 41.47
N ARG A 775 -25.65 -4.03 42.37
CA ARG A 775 -24.20 -3.95 42.25
C ARG A 775 -23.70 -4.85 41.15
N PHE A 776 -24.32 -6.02 41.00
CA PHE A 776 -23.99 -6.97 39.94
C PHE A 776 -24.22 -6.35 38.55
N ALA A 777 -25.30 -5.58 38.37
CA ALA A 777 -25.60 -4.89 37.10
C ALA A 777 -24.53 -3.85 36.70
N LYS A 778 -23.72 -3.38 37.64
CA LYS A 778 -22.64 -2.43 37.42
C LYS A 778 -21.28 -3.09 37.22
N GLN A 779 -21.21 -4.42 37.35
CA GLN A 779 -19.95 -5.15 37.23
C GLN A 779 -19.35 -5.06 35.84
N VAL A 780 -18.04 -4.88 35.80
CA VAL A 780 -17.22 -4.97 34.60
C VAL A 780 -15.94 -5.71 34.93
N VAL A 781 -15.52 -6.62 34.06
CA VAL A 781 -14.30 -7.40 34.29
C VAL A 781 -13.20 -6.89 33.37
N VAL A 782 -12.10 -6.43 33.98
CA VAL A 782 -10.89 -6.01 33.27
C VAL A 782 -10.03 -7.24 33.00
N VAL A 783 -9.84 -7.57 31.73
CA VAL A 783 -8.98 -8.66 31.25
C VAL A 783 -7.55 -8.16 31.20
N GLN A 784 -6.66 -8.82 31.97
CA GLN A 784 -5.27 -8.43 32.05
C GLN A 784 -4.46 -8.80 30.82
N ASP A 785 -3.49 -7.96 30.48
CA ASP A 785 -2.39 -8.26 29.57
C ASP A 785 -1.04 -8.10 30.31
N ALA A 786 -0.01 -8.78 29.81
CA ALA A 786 1.29 -8.82 30.48
C ALA A 786 2.01 -7.45 30.51
N PHE A 787 1.83 -6.66 29.45
CA PHE A 787 2.55 -5.40 29.28
C PHE A 787 2.00 -4.33 30.21
N THR A 788 0.69 -4.12 30.17
CA THR A 788 0.03 -3.15 31.06
C THR A 788 0.17 -3.56 32.53
N SER A 789 -0.02 -4.85 32.84
CA SER A 789 0.01 -5.32 34.24
C SER A 789 1.38 -5.23 34.87
N TYR A 790 2.47 -5.56 34.17
CA TYR A 790 3.79 -5.68 34.79
C TYR A 790 4.75 -4.54 34.49
N PHE A 791 4.55 -3.78 33.42
CA PHE A 791 5.37 -2.61 33.10
C PHE A 791 4.69 -1.28 33.48
N GLU A 792 3.35 -1.21 33.44
CA GLU A 792 2.57 0.01 33.70
C GLU A 792 1.44 -0.25 34.70
N THR A 793 1.74 -0.87 35.85
CA THR A 793 0.74 -1.21 36.90
C THR A 793 -0.07 0.01 37.35
N ALA A 794 0.52 1.21 37.33
CA ALA A 794 -0.19 2.45 37.68
C ALA A 794 -1.38 2.71 36.72
N LEU A 795 -1.24 2.39 35.44
CA LEU A 795 -2.33 2.49 34.45
C LEU A 795 -3.48 1.54 34.81
N VAL A 796 -3.19 0.32 35.28
CA VAL A 796 -4.24 -0.60 35.73
C VAL A 796 -5.04 0.01 36.89
N VAL A 797 -4.37 0.65 37.85
CA VAL A 797 -5.04 1.36 38.96
C VAL A 797 -5.88 2.54 38.43
N ASP A 798 -5.38 3.30 37.45
CA ASP A 798 -6.13 4.40 36.82
C ASP A 798 -7.40 3.89 36.13
N VAL A 799 -7.33 2.74 35.45
CA VAL A 799 -8.50 2.08 34.83
C VAL A 799 -9.58 1.83 35.89
N PHE A 800 -9.21 1.30 37.04
CA PHE A 800 -10.15 1.01 38.10
C PHE A 800 -10.76 2.27 38.71
N LYS A 801 -9.93 3.28 38.97
CA LYS A 801 -10.39 4.58 39.48
C LYS A 801 -11.36 5.29 38.53
N VAL A 802 -11.07 5.24 37.23
CA VAL A 802 -11.96 5.85 36.22
C VAL A 802 -13.29 5.12 36.17
N LEU A 803 -13.27 3.78 36.13
CA LEU A 803 -14.51 2.99 36.10
C LEU A 803 -15.35 3.20 37.38
N ASP A 804 -14.74 3.20 38.54
CA ASP A 804 -15.43 3.42 39.83
C ASP A 804 -16.08 4.82 39.88
N ARG A 805 -15.32 5.87 39.50
CA ARG A 805 -15.87 7.24 39.47
C ARG A 805 -16.98 7.44 38.44
N LEU A 806 -17.00 6.63 37.40
CA LEU A 806 -18.08 6.60 36.40
C LEU A 806 -19.24 5.69 36.80
N GLY A 807 -19.25 5.17 38.06
CA GLY A 807 -20.35 4.40 38.64
C GLY A 807 -20.35 2.91 38.33
N PHE A 808 -19.26 2.36 37.76
CA PHE A 808 -19.11 0.92 37.57
C PHE A 808 -18.45 0.26 38.77
N GLU A 809 -18.59 -1.05 38.89
CA GLU A 809 -17.90 -1.87 39.87
C GLU A 809 -16.86 -2.77 39.18
N PRO A 810 -15.62 -2.28 38.95
CA PRO A 810 -14.62 -3.05 38.25
C PRO A 810 -14.03 -4.18 39.08
N THR A 811 -13.78 -5.34 38.46
CA THR A 811 -13.04 -6.45 39.03
C THR A 811 -11.94 -6.89 38.06
N LEU A 812 -10.78 -7.28 38.60
CA LEU A 812 -9.62 -7.69 37.81
C LEU A 812 -9.66 -9.20 37.58
N MET A 813 -9.65 -9.60 36.31
CA MET A 813 -9.51 -11.00 35.94
C MET A 813 -8.12 -11.51 36.35
N PRO A 814 -7.97 -12.72 36.95
CA PRO A 814 -6.65 -13.29 37.20
C PRO A 814 -5.81 -13.36 35.94
N PHE A 815 -4.54 -12.99 36.03
CA PHE A 815 -3.66 -12.98 34.85
C PHE A 815 -3.56 -14.36 34.18
N ARG A 816 -3.68 -14.34 32.84
CA ARG A 816 -3.46 -15.50 31.99
C ARG A 816 -2.74 -15.07 30.73
N PRO A 817 -1.76 -15.84 30.25
CA PRO A 817 -1.12 -15.55 28.98
C PRO A 817 -2.15 -15.43 27.83
N ASN A 818 -2.07 -14.35 27.08
CA ASN A 818 -2.87 -14.16 25.87
C ASN A 818 -2.33 -15.01 24.71
N GLY A 819 -1.03 -15.27 24.70
CA GLY A 819 -0.33 -16.06 23.68
C GLY A 819 0.09 -15.29 22.45
N LYS A 820 -0.16 -13.98 22.34
CA LYS A 820 0.25 -13.22 21.17
C LYS A 820 1.74 -13.30 20.87
N PRO A 821 2.67 -13.21 21.82
CA PRO A 821 4.09 -13.42 21.57
C PRO A 821 4.39 -14.81 20.99
N LEU A 822 3.71 -15.86 21.44
CA LEU A 822 3.84 -17.20 20.87
C LEU A 822 3.41 -17.25 19.42
N HIS A 823 2.28 -16.62 19.07
CA HIS A 823 1.78 -16.55 17.70
C HIS A 823 2.77 -15.81 16.79
N VAL A 824 3.21 -14.63 17.18
CA VAL A 824 4.14 -13.79 16.41
C VAL A 824 5.45 -14.53 16.10
N HIS A 825 5.96 -15.33 17.03
CA HIS A 825 7.19 -16.11 16.84
C HIS A 825 6.95 -17.53 16.28
N GLY A 826 5.72 -17.87 15.82
CA GLY A 826 5.41 -19.13 15.17
C GLY A 826 5.42 -20.36 16.10
N PHE A 827 5.10 -20.20 17.38
CA PHE A 827 4.83 -21.32 18.31
C PHE A 827 3.34 -21.73 18.24
N LEU A 828 2.82 -21.97 17.05
CA LEU A 828 1.40 -22.07 16.78
C LEU A 828 0.65 -23.14 17.60
N LYS A 829 1.27 -24.30 17.85
CA LYS A 829 0.66 -25.34 18.68
C LYS A 829 0.51 -24.89 20.13
N TRP A 830 1.54 -24.21 20.64
CA TRP A 830 1.50 -23.70 22.00
C TRP A 830 0.48 -22.58 22.12
N PHE A 831 0.48 -21.66 21.15
CA PHE A 831 -0.54 -20.63 21.04
C PHE A 831 -1.96 -21.20 21.06
N ALA A 832 -2.26 -22.21 20.25
CA ALA A 832 -3.57 -22.84 20.22
C ALA A 832 -3.97 -23.45 21.58
N SER A 833 -3.04 -24.10 22.27
CA SER A 833 -3.30 -24.68 23.59
C SER A 833 -3.55 -23.60 24.66
N VAL A 834 -2.78 -22.51 24.61
CA VAL A 834 -2.96 -21.36 25.53
C VAL A 834 -4.28 -20.66 25.25
N GLY A 835 -4.55 -20.40 23.96
CA GLY A 835 -5.78 -19.74 23.53
C GLY A 835 -7.02 -20.50 23.93
N GLN A 836 -7.05 -21.83 23.76
CA GLN A 836 -8.19 -22.66 24.15
C GLN A 836 -8.47 -22.57 25.66
N LYS A 837 -7.43 -22.68 26.50
CA LYS A 837 -7.56 -22.55 27.95
C LYS A 837 -8.00 -21.16 28.39
N ASN A 838 -7.55 -20.12 27.70
CA ASN A 838 -7.96 -18.76 27.98
C ASN A 838 -9.42 -18.51 27.57
N ALA A 839 -9.82 -19.02 26.40
CA ALA A 839 -11.18 -18.97 25.91
C ALA A 839 -12.19 -19.61 26.91
N GLU A 840 -11.88 -20.81 27.41
CA GLU A 840 -12.69 -21.48 28.44
C GLU A 840 -12.92 -20.58 29.66
N HIS A 841 -11.91 -19.86 30.10
CA HIS A 841 -11.99 -18.97 31.25
C HIS A 841 -12.83 -17.71 30.98
N LEU A 842 -12.67 -17.13 29.78
CA LEU A 842 -13.46 -15.98 29.36
C LEU A 842 -14.94 -16.34 29.27
N TRP A 843 -15.28 -17.52 28.72
CA TRP A 843 -16.64 -18.02 28.64
C TRP A 843 -17.31 -18.24 29.99
N ILE A 844 -16.55 -18.60 31.06
CA ILE A 844 -17.10 -18.75 32.42
C ILE A 844 -17.64 -17.41 32.92
N ILE A 845 -16.95 -16.31 32.66
CA ILE A 845 -17.36 -14.96 33.08
C ILE A 845 -18.48 -14.42 32.15
N ASP A 846 -18.33 -14.57 30.85
CA ASP A 846 -19.31 -14.09 29.87
C ASP A 846 -20.71 -14.71 30.09
N LYS A 847 -20.80 -15.99 30.45
CA LYS A 847 -22.06 -16.67 30.80
C LYS A 847 -22.79 -16.05 32.00
N LEU A 848 -22.13 -15.24 32.81
CA LEU A 848 -22.78 -14.47 33.88
C LEU A 848 -23.43 -13.19 33.36
N GLY A 849 -23.12 -12.79 32.10
CA GLY A 849 -23.63 -11.57 31.46
C GLY A 849 -22.83 -10.31 31.82
N ILE A 850 -21.58 -10.45 32.26
CA ILE A 850 -20.71 -9.34 32.67
C ILE A 850 -19.82 -8.92 31.49
N PRO A 851 -19.74 -7.62 31.16
CA PRO A 851 -18.86 -7.12 30.13
C PRO A 851 -17.39 -7.43 30.42
N LEU A 852 -16.67 -7.90 29.39
CA LEU A 852 -15.22 -8.12 29.40
C LEU A 852 -14.54 -7.00 28.65
N ILE A 853 -13.57 -6.31 29.27
CA ILE A 853 -12.84 -5.20 28.64
C ILE A 853 -11.33 -5.41 28.72
N GLY A 854 -10.63 -4.97 27.69
CA GLY A 854 -9.17 -4.94 27.63
C GLY A 854 -8.64 -3.52 27.46
N VAL A 855 -7.40 -3.28 27.86
CA VAL A 855 -6.77 -1.95 27.87
C VAL A 855 -5.84 -1.74 26.69
N ASP A 856 -4.83 -2.61 26.53
CA ASP A 856 -3.91 -2.49 25.38
C ASP A 856 -4.58 -2.97 24.09
N PRO A 857 -4.65 -2.12 23.04
CA PRO A 857 -5.33 -2.49 21.80
C PRO A 857 -4.73 -3.72 21.10
N SER A 858 -3.41 -3.86 21.12
CA SER A 858 -2.73 -4.96 20.46
C SER A 858 -3.07 -6.31 21.09
N MET A 859 -3.15 -6.35 22.42
CA MET A 859 -3.45 -7.55 23.18
C MET A 859 -4.94 -7.87 23.14
N THR A 860 -5.81 -6.87 23.27
CA THR A 860 -7.26 -7.03 23.26
C THR A 860 -7.77 -7.53 21.89
N LEU A 861 -7.29 -6.92 20.79
CA LEU A 861 -7.69 -7.31 19.45
C LEU A 861 -7.19 -8.71 19.05
N THR A 862 -6.27 -9.32 19.77
CA THR A 862 -5.85 -10.70 19.55
C THR A 862 -7.01 -11.69 19.73
N TYR A 863 -7.91 -11.43 20.66
CA TYR A 863 -9.11 -12.26 20.88
C TYR A 863 -10.05 -12.25 19.67
N GLN A 864 -10.14 -11.10 18.97
CA GLN A 864 -11.02 -10.92 17.82
C GLN A 864 -10.39 -11.37 16.50
N SER A 865 -9.07 -11.51 16.43
CA SER A 865 -8.33 -11.78 15.20
C SER A 865 -7.56 -13.10 15.23
N GLU A 866 -6.43 -13.18 15.94
CA GLU A 866 -5.55 -14.37 15.93
C GLU A 866 -6.24 -15.61 16.49
N TYR A 867 -7.10 -15.46 17.51
CA TYR A 867 -7.88 -16.58 18.04
C TYR A 867 -8.86 -17.09 17.01
N LYS A 868 -9.63 -16.19 16.38
CA LYS A 868 -10.59 -16.55 15.33
C LYS A 868 -9.90 -17.19 14.12
N GLU A 869 -8.77 -16.63 13.68
CA GLU A 869 -7.96 -17.18 12.57
C GLU A 869 -7.43 -18.58 12.89
N SER A 870 -7.25 -18.91 14.19
CA SER A 870 -6.81 -20.21 14.67
C SER A 870 -7.97 -21.15 15.05
N GLY A 871 -9.21 -20.79 14.73
CA GLY A 871 -10.41 -21.59 15.04
C GLY A 871 -10.78 -21.62 16.54
N ILE A 872 -10.32 -20.65 17.33
CA ILE A 872 -10.62 -20.55 18.76
C ILE A 872 -11.76 -19.55 18.94
N GLU A 873 -12.89 -20.05 19.38
CA GLU A 873 -14.04 -19.22 19.70
C GLU A 873 -13.91 -18.61 21.11
N VAL A 874 -14.07 -17.29 21.21
CA VAL A 874 -14.02 -16.55 22.46
C VAL A 874 -15.20 -15.57 22.56
N PRO A 875 -15.62 -15.21 23.80
CA PRO A 875 -16.60 -14.15 23.98
C PRO A 875 -16.00 -12.80 23.54
N ASN A 876 -16.87 -11.82 23.40
CA ASN A 876 -16.46 -10.48 22.99
C ASN A 876 -15.70 -9.76 24.12
N VAL A 877 -14.38 -9.62 23.97
CA VAL A 877 -13.56 -8.75 24.84
C VAL A 877 -13.47 -7.40 24.14
N MET A 878 -14.17 -6.39 24.68
CA MET A 878 -14.23 -5.05 24.09
C MET A 878 -12.98 -4.22 24.44
N LEU A 879 -12.64 -3.29 23.60
CA LEU A 879 -11.73 -2.21 23.98
C LEU A 879 -12.42 -1.30 24.99
N MET A 880 -11.66 -0.80 25.97
CA MET A 880 -12.20 -0.02 27.10
C MET A 880 -12.98 1.21 26.63
N GLN A 881 -12.47 1.93 25.61
CA GLN A 881 -13.14 3.12 25.08
C GLN A 881 -14.50 2.80 24.42
N ASP A 882 -14.61 1.64 23.81
CA ASP A 882 -15.90 1.21 23.21
C ASP A 882 -16.93 0.89 24.29
N PHE A 883 -16.49 0.27 25.36
CA PHE A 883 -17.33 0.03 26.53
C PHE A 883 -17.81 1.36 27.12
N LEU A 884 -16.90 2.29 27.39
CA LEU A 884 -17.24 3.60 27.95
C LEU A 884 -18.15 4.40 27.03
N ALA A 885 -17.85 4.48 25.73
CA ALA A 885 -18.66 5.23 24.76
C ALA A 885 -20.08 4.71 24.57
N ARG A 886 -20.30 3.41 24.85
CA ARG A 886 -21.63 2.76 24.82
C ARG A 886 -22.40 2.89 26.13
N SER A 887 -21.70 2.86 27.26
CA SER A 887 -22.30 2.76 28.60
C SER A 887 -22.56 4.13 29.23
N LEU A 888 -21.79 5.17 28.87
CA LEU A 888 -21.91 6.51 29.43
C LEU A 888 -23.02 7.30 28.78
N LYS A 889 -23.78 8.03 29.60
CA LYS A 889 -24.80 9.00 29.18
C LYS A 889 -24.40 10.40 29.65
N ALA A 890 -24.62 11.40 28.79
CA ALA A 890 -24.26 12.79 29.07
C ALA A 890 -24.90 13.35 30.33
N GLU A 891 -26.10 12.87 30.69
CA GLU A 891 -26.89 13.30 31.85
C GLU A 891 -26.30 12.81 33.18
N GLU A 892 -25.45 11.78 33.17
CA GLU A 892 -24.89 11.14 34.34
C GLU A 892 -23.49 11.66 34.73
N ILE A 893 -22.90 12.56 33.91
CA ILE A 893 -21.53 13.03 34.08
C ILE A 893 -21.51 14.56 34.28
N SER A 894 -20.87 15.00 35.38
CA SER A 894 -20.58 16.43 35.57
C SER A 894 -19.34 16.82 34.74
N PRO A 895 -19.45 17.79 33.82
CA PRO A 895 -18.31 18.21 33.03
C PRO A 895 -17.21 18.82 33.92
N SER A 896 -15.97 18.44 33.69
CA SER A 896 -14.83 19.03 34.40
C SER A 896 -14.54 20.43 33.85
N PRO A 897 -14.20 21.41 34.69
CA PRO A 897 -13.87 22.79 34.28
C PRO A 897 -12.50 22.91 33.59
N SER A 898 -11.78 21.83 33.38
CA SER A 898 -10.46 21.84 32.75
C SER A 898 -10.53 22.30 31.29
N THR A 899 -9.61 23.16 30.86
CA THR A 899 -9.47 23.67 29.48
C THR A 899 -8.33 23.01 28.71
N LYS A 900 -7.79 21.91 29.23
CA LYS A 900 -6.69 21.20 28.56
C LYS A 900 -7.12 20.68 27.18
N GLN A 901 -6.24 20.79 26.21
CA GLN A 901 -6.38 20.18 24.88
C GLN A 901 -5.49 18.94 24.80
N TYR A 902 -6.04 17.88 24.23
CA TYR A 902 -5.37 16.62 24.10
C TYR A 902 -5.26 16.20 22.62
N LYS A 903 -4.12 15.59 22.25
CA LYS A 903 -3.93 14.92 20.95
C LYS A 903 -3.73 13.44 21.16
N LEU A 904 -4.45 12.62 20.40
CA LEU A 904 -4.38 11.17 20.46
C LEU A 904 -3.56 10.60 19.29
N PHE A 905 -2.48 9.92 19.61
CA PHE A 905 -1.71 9.08 18.72
C PHE A 905 -2.16 7.62 18.90
N ALA A 906 -3.11 7.18 18.07
CA ALA A 906 -3.72 5.86 18.21
C ALA A 906 -2.76 4.74 17.78
N HIS A 907 -2.81 3.60 18.47
CA HIS A 907 -2.02 2.41 18.13
C HIS A 907 -2.31 1.90 16.72
N CYS A 908 -1.27 1.45 15.99
CA CYS A 908 -1.40 1.02 14.58
C CYS A 908 -2.50 -0.01 14.35
N THR A 909 -2.53 -1.07 15.18
CA THR A 909 -3.52 -2.15 15.07
C THR A 909 -4.94 -1.64 15.31
N GLU A 910 -5.14 -0.78 16.31
CA GLU A 910 -6.42 -0.15 16.63
C GLU A 910 -6.91 0.72 15.46
N ALA A 911 -6.08 1.64 15.02
CA ALA A 911 -6.45 2.59 13.97
C ALA A 911 -6.75 1.95 12.61
N THR A 912 -6.16 0.78 12.32
CA THR A 912 -6.34 0.11 11.02
C THR A 912 -7.34 -1.05 11.03
N ASN A 913 -7.60 -1.67 12.19
CA ASN A 913 -8.51 -2.81 12.30
C ASN A 913 -9.74 -2.53 13.19
N ALA A 914 -9.73 -1.41 13.93
CA ALA A 914 -10.83 -0.97 14.80
C ALA A 914 -10.94 0.57 14.81
N SER A 915 -10.99 1.19 13.61
CA SER A 915 -10.94 2.66 13.44
C SER A 915 -12.06 3.39 14.19
N GLU A 916 -13.25 2.78 14.30
CA GLU A 916 -14.35 3.35 15.07
C GLU A 916 -14.05 3.41 16.58
N SER A 917 -13.29 2.46 17.11
CA SER A 917 -12.84 2.50 18.51
C SER A 917 -11.94 3.70 18.80
N VAL A 918 -11.18 4.18 17.81
CA VAL A 918 -10.39 5.41 17.97
C VAL A 918 -11.30 6.63 18.14
N LYS A 919 -12.41 6.70 17.40
CA LYS A 919 -13.43 7.75 17.53
C LYS A 919 -14.18 7.66 18.87
N SER A 920 -14.29 6.47 19.44
CA SER A 920 -14.89 6.28 20.77
C SER A 920 -14.15 7.08 21.85
N TRP A 921 -12.82 7.26 21.74
CA TRP A 921 -12.07 8.14 22.63
C TRP A 921 -12.53 9.59 22.56
N GLN A 922 -12.75 10.14 21.34
CA GLN A 922 -13.27 11.51 21.19
C GLN A 922 -14.63 11.66 21.87
N LYS A 923 -15.52 10.67 21.69
CA LYS A 923 -16.84 10.66 22.33
C LYS A 923 -16.72 10.61 23.86
N VAL A 924 -15.86 9.77 24.41
CA VAL A 924 -15.64 9.66 25.87
C VAL A 924 -15.10 10.98 26.45
N PHE A 925 -14.08 11.58 25.81
CA PHE A 925 -13.54 12.87 26.24
C PHE A 925 -14.58 13.98 26.16
N ALA A 926 -15.36 14.05 25.10
CA ALA A 926 -16.44 15.02 24.92
C ALA A 926 -17.52 14.90 26.02
N LEU A 927 -17.91 13.66 26.40
CA LEU A 927 -18.86 13.42 27.47
C LEU A 927 -18.37 13.94 28.83
N ILE A 928 -17.05 13.97 29.05
CA ILE A 928 -16.42 14.46 30.29
C ILE A 928 -16.08 15.97 30.18
N GLY A 929 -16.46 16.61 29.08
CA GLY A 929 -16.21 18.05 28.86
C GLY A 929 -14.80 18.38 28.38
N GLN A 930 -14.05 17.42 27.84
CA GLN A 930 -12.69 17.59 27.32
C GLN A 930 -12.63 17.55 25.80
N ARG A 931 -11.66 18.26 25.21
CA ARG A 931 -11.39 18.21 23.77
C ARG A 931 -10.23 17.27 23.46
N LEU A 932 -10.50 16.25 22.63
CA LEU A 932 -9.51 15.32 22.11
C LEU A 932 -9.48 15.38 20.59
N GLU A 933 -8.32 15.66 20.03
CA GLU A 933 -8.06 15.59 18.59
C GLU A 933 -7.33 14.29 18.26
N ILE A 934 -7.74 13.60 17.19
CA ILE A 934 -7.03 12.42 16.70
C ILE A 934 -6.00 12.89 15.67
N GLU A 935 -4.71 12.65 15.99
CA GLU A 935 -3.61 12.97 15.07
C GLU A 935 -3.35 11.79 14.13
N ASN A 936 -3.17 12.11 12.84
CA ASN A 936 -2.76 11.10 11.88
C ASN A 936 -1.25 10.87 11.98
N VAL A 937 -0.85 9.71 12.47
CA VAL A 937 0.55 9.32 12.65
C VAL A 937 0.80 7.96 12.02
N GLY A 938 2.00 7.73 11.53
CA GLY A 938 2.49 6.44 11.08
C GLY A 938 2.74 5.46 12.22
N CYS A 939 3.67 4.54 12.04
CA CYS A 939 4.06 3.60 13.09
C CYS A 939 5.10 4.22 14.03
N CYS A 940 5.05 3.88 15.33
CA CYS A 940 6.08 4.26 16.29
C CYS A 940 7.40 3.46 16.15
N GLY A 941 7.40 2.34 15.42
CA GLY A 941 8.57 1.49 15.22
C GLY A 941 8.77 0.38 16.26
N MET A 942 8.11 0.40 17.42
CA MET A 942 8.33 -0.60 18.47
C MET A 942 7.65 -1.95 18.19
N ALA A 943 6.33 -1.95 17.91
CA ALA A 943 5.52 -3.14 17.61
C ALA A 943 5.83 -4.35 18.52
N GLY A 944 5.43 -4.29 19.76
CA GLY A 944 5.72 -5.31 20.77
C GLY A 944 7.21 -5.33 21.13
N THR A 945 7.93 -6.36 20.71
CA THR A 945 9.37 -6.52 21.00
C THR A 945 10.28 -6.25 19.81
N TYR A 946 9.74 -5.94 18.65
CA TYR A 946 10.52 -5.69 17.42
C TYR A 946 11.61 -4.62 17.59
N GLY A 947 11.27 -3.48 18.20
CA GLY A 947 12.22 -2.41 18.47
C GLY A 947 13.31 -2.76 19.48
N HIS A 948 13.13 -3.83 20.27
CA HIS A 948 14.11 -4.34 21.21
C HIS A 948 15.08 -5.37 20.60
N GLU A 949 14.84 -5.84 19.35
CA GLU A 949 15.73 -6.77 18.66
C GLU A 949 16.94 -6.04 18.06
N VAL A 950 18.16 -6.56 18.28
CA VAL A 950 19.41 -5.98 17.76
C VAL A 950 19.34 -5.76 16.25
N ALA A 951 18.85 -6.77 15.50
CA ALA A 951 18.77 -6.71 14.05
C ALA A 951 17.74 -5.70 13.51
N GLN A 952 16.82 -5.21 14.36
CA GLN A 952 15.73 -4.34 13.95
C GLN A 952 15.81 -2.93 14.56
N TYR A 953 16.78 -2.71 15.42
CA TYR A 953 16.91 -1.47 16.20
C TYR A 953 16.99 -0.22 15.32
N GLU A 954 17.89 -0.22 14.33
CA GLU A 954 18.06 0.92 13.42
C GLU A 954 16.80 1.15 12.57
N THR A 955 16.21 0.09 12.05
CA THR A 955 14.94 0.19 11.31
C THR A 955 13.82 0.75 12.19
N SER A 956 13.74 0.32 13.44
CA SER A 956 12.77 0.82 14.43
C SER A 956 12.97 2.31 14.71
N LYS A 957 14.23 2.76 14.83
CA LYS A 957 14.58 4.18 15.02
C LYS A 957 14.20 5.03 13.81
N ILE A 958 14.53 4.57 12.59
CA ILE A 958 14.15 5.25 11.34
C ILE A 958 12.62 5.39 11.25
N ILE A 959 11.86 4.32 11.56
CA ILE A 959 10.40 4.39 11.55
C ILE A 959 9.89 5.45 12.53
N TYR A 960 10.46 5.55 13.73
CA TYR A 960 10.10 6.54 14.73
C TYR A 960 10.34 7.97 14.23
N SER A 961 11.54 8.22 13.67
CA SER A 961 11.95 9.55 13.19
C SER A 961 11.15 10.02 11.97
N GLN A 962 10.56 9.10 11.21
CA GLN A 962 9.78 9.46 10.01
C GLN A 962 8.43 10.11 10.30
N SER A 963 7.79 9.85 11.46
CA SER A 963 6.43 10.34 11.74
C SER A 963 6.22 10.79 13.18
N TRP A 964 6.62 10.00 14.17
CA TRP A 964 6.33 10.29 15.59
C TRP A 964 7.20 11.40 16.15
N GLU A 965 8.51 11.32 15.94
CA GLU A 965 9.48 12.25 16.51
C GLU A 965 9.18 13.71 16.12
N PRO A 966 8.99 14.06 14.83
CA PRO A 966 8.70 15.45 14.44
C PRO A 966 7.43 15.99 15.10
N LYS A 967 6.38 15.17 15.20
CA LYS A 967 5.09 15.61 15.77
C LYS A 967 5.14 15.75 17.29
N ILE A 968 5.95 14.93 17.97
CA ILE A 968 6.18 15.03 19.40
C ILE A 968 7.02 16.28 19.71
N GLU A 969 8.01 16.62 18.91
CA GLU A 969 8.88 17.76 19.13
C GLU A 969 8.20 19.10 18.84
N MET A 970 7.38 19.17 17.78
CA MET A 970 6.69 20.42 17.39
C MET A 970 5.58 20.82 18.34
N ASP A 971 4.94 19.86 19.03
CA ASP A 971 3.79 20.17 19.89
C ASP A 971 4.20 20.41 21.34
N ILE A 972 4.27 21.70 21.70
CA ILE A 972 4.66 22.15 23.03
C ILE A 972 3.44 22.50 23.90
N GLN A 973 2.27 22.72 23.30
CA GLN A 973 1.10 23.28 23.99
C GLN A 973 0.02 22.24 24.31
N THR A 974 -0.01 21.11 23.61
CA THR A 974 -1.04 20.09 23.75
C THR A 974 -0.50 18.85 24.47
N GLU A 975 -1.27 18.24 25.36
CA GLU A 975 -0.87 16.99 25.99
C GLU A 975 -1.10 15.82 25.03
N ILE A 976 0.00 15.16 24.62
CA ILE A 976 -0.05 14.02 23.71
C ILE A 976 -0.36 12.76 24.50
N LEU A 977 -1.32 11.98 23.98
CA LEU A 977 -1.77 10.70 24.52
C LEU A 977 -1.52 9.58 23.51
N ALA A 978 -1.20 8.38 23.98
CA ALA A 978 -1.05 7.21 23.11
C ALA A 978 -1.70 5.95 23.72
N THR A 979 -2.50 5.22 22.92
CA THR A 979 -3.25 4.06 23.42
C THR A 979 -2.39 2.80 23.60
N GLY A 980 -1.35 2.59 22.77
CA GLY A 980 -0.53 1.38 22.82
C GLY A 980 0.64 1.47 23.80
N TYR A 981 0.86 0.44 24.60
CA TYR A 981 2.04 0.31 25.44
C TYR A 981 3.35 0.47 24.63
N SER A 982 3.46 -0.26 23.52
CA SER A 982 4.63 -0.21 22.65
C SER A 982 4.94 1.21 22.15
N CYS A 983 3.91 2.03 21.89
CA CYS A 983 4.09 3.40 21.46
C CYS A 983 4.66 4.28 22.57
N ARG A 984 4.10 4.19 23.78
CA ARG A 984 4.59 4.93 24.96
C ARG A 984 6.02 4.53 25.32
N SER A 985 6.32 3.22 25.25
CA SER A 985 7.67 2.70 25.46
C SER A 985 8.68 3.24 24.45
N GLN A 986 8.29 3.38 23.19
CA GLN A 986 9.16 3.91 22.14
C GLN A 986 9.47 5.39 22.36
N VAL A 987 8.45 6.19 22.67
CA VAL A 987 8.64 7.61 22.99
C VAL A 987 9.57 7.78 24.19
N LYS A 988 9.34 7.06 25.28
CA LYS A 988 10.22 7.06 26.47
C LYS A 988 11.67 6.72 26.12
N ARG A 989 11.88 5.90 25.08
CA ARG A 989 13.22 5.45 24.66
C ARG A 989 14.00 6.46 23.84
N PHE A 990 13.32 7.21 22.98
CA PHE A 990 13.95 8.12 22.01
C PHE A 990 13.66 9.61 22.25
N SER A 991 12.83 9.92 23.24
CA SER A 991 12.47 11.30 23.59
C SER A 991 12.48 11.45 25.11
N ASP A 992 12.80 12.66 25.59
CA ASP A 992 12.69 13.02 27.00
C ASP A 992 11.24 13.28 27.44
N LYS A 993 10.27 13.20 26.51
CA LYS A 993 8.84 13.41 26.78
C LYS A 993 8.18 12.12 27.25
N LEU A 994 7.30 12.23 28.24
CA LEU A 994 6.43 11.16 28.69
C LEU A 994 5.04 11.32 28.06
N VAL A 995 4.60 10.31 27.32
CA VAL A 995 3.26 10.26 26.74
C VAL A 995 2.39 9.36 27.60
N LYS A 996 1.22 9.85 28.03
CA LYS A 996 0.27 9.12 28.87
C LYS A 996 -0.72 8.29 28.03
N HIS A 997 -1.32 7.29 28.69
CA HIS A 997 -2.52 6.65 28.18
C HIS A 997 -3.74 7.58 28.34
N PRO A 998 -4.74 7.57 27.43
CA PRO A 998 -5.96 8.35 27.60
C PRO A 998 -6.66 8.17 28.95
N ILE A 999 -6.65 6.97 29.49
CA ILE A 999 -7.24 6.67 30.81
C ILE A 999 -6.51 7.39 31.94
N SER A 1000 -5.19 7.51 31.92
CA SER A 1000 -4.46 8.25 32.96
C SER A 1000 -4.82 9.74 32.90
N ALA A 1001 -4.99 10.33 31.73
CA ALA A 1001 -5.48 11.68 31.57
C ALA A 1001 -6.92 11.84 32.12
N LEU A 1002 -7.81 10.89 31.83
CA LEU A 1002 -9.17 10.89 32.37
C LEU A 1002 -9.19 10.70 33.90
N SER A 1003 -8.30 9.87 34.47
CA SER A 1003 -8.17 9.69 35.92
C SER A 1003 -7.79 10.99 36.60
N GLU A 1004 -6.88 11.79 36.01
CA GLU A 1004 -6.51 13.12 36.50
C GLU A 1004 -7.69 14.10 36.43
N VAL A 1005 -8.38 14.16 35.29
CA VAL A 1005 -9.53 15.05 35.07
C VAL A 1005 -10.65 14.74 36.07
N LEU A 1006 -11.02 13.48 36.24
CA LEU A 1006 -12.08 13.03 37.16
C LEU A 1006 -11.65 13.12 38.64
N ALA A 1007 -10.37 13.26 38.94
CA ALA A 1007 -9.90 13.52 40.31
C ALA A 1007 -10.10 14.98 40.74
N CYS A 1008 -10.22 15.88 39.76
CA CYS A 1008 -10.41 17.34 40.00
C CYS A 1008 -11.88 17.75 39.89
N ALA A 1009 -12.75 16.88 39.38
CA ALA A 1009 -14.19 17.08 39.30
C ALA A 1009 -14.87 16.56 40.58
#